data_53efbd059238f7659b611bb740943088
#
_entry.id   53efbd059238f7659b611bb740943088
#
_cell.length_a   1.000
_cell.length_b   1.000
_cell.length_c   1.000
_cell.angle_alpha   90.00
_cell.angle_beta   90.00
_cell.angle_gamma   90.00
#
_symmetry.space_group_name_H-M   'P 1'
#
loop_
_entity.id
_entity.type
_entity.pdbx_description
1 polymer ?
#
loop_
_entity_poly.entity_id
_entity_poly.type
_entity_poly.pdbx_seq_one_letter_code
_entity_poly.pdbx_strand_id
1 'polypeptide(L)'
;MATEKISPGMQQYLDIKKDYQDAFLLFRMGDFYELFYEDAVNAAQILEIALTSRNKNSENPIPMAGVPYHSAQQYIDVLIESGYKVAIAEQMEDPKQAVGVVKREVVQVITPGTVVDSSKPAGENNFLVALDRQEQAYGLAYMDLATGEFQVTSLADFDQACGEIRNLRAREVVVGYCLSEDEQQVLSKQMNLLLSEVEEAMEDVQLLGDELSSLEKQTAGKLLAYVFQTQMRELSHLKKAHHYEIKDFLQMDYATKTSLDLTENARTGKKHGSLFWLMDETKTAMGGRLLRSWIQHPLIDKGRIIKRQDVVQIFLDYFFERSDLADSLKGVYDIERLVSRVSFGKTNPKDLLQLSSTLSHVPQIRSILETIESPALESLVARLDAIPELENLISSAIDPDAPQVITEGNIIRTGFDETLDQYRLVMREGTSWIADIEAKEREASGIANLKIDYNKKDGYYFHVTNSQLGNVPSHFFRKATLKNSERFGTEELARIEGEMLEAREKSANLEYEIFMRVREEVGKYIQRLQALAQTLATVDVLQSFAVVAESQHLVRPSFTSSRSLQIKKGRHAVVEKVMGAQSYIPNSILLDQETDIQLITGPNMSGKSTYMRQLAMIVIMAQMGSYVPAQSASLPLFDAIFTRIGAADDLVSGQSTFMVEMMEANRAIRQASECSLILFDELGRGTATYDGMALAQAIIEYIHDRTKAKTLFATHYHELTDLSKSLTRLENVHVATLERDGQVTFLHKIEAGPADKSYGIHVAKIAGLPTDLLSRADTILTDLEGREDQKAIFNSDKSQGTLLRQDPMGQLDLFTAEHPVLETLRGLNLNQMTPMDALLLLSDLQKDL
;
A
#
# COMPACT_ATOMS: atom_id res chain seq x y z
N MET A 1 -32.62 37.57 -27.15
CA MET A 1 -31.28 37.00 -27.01
C MET A 1 -31.25 35.75 -27.85
N ALA A 2 -30.46 35.74 -28.93
CA ALA A 2 -30.34 34.54 -29.75
C ALA A 2 -29.56 33.49 -28.94
N THR A 3 -30.19 32.41 -28.58
CA THR A 3 -29.53 31.24 -27.99
C THR A 3 -28.49 30.74 -29.00
N GLU A 4 -27.19 30.98 -28.73
CA GLU A 4 -26.12 30.39 -29.52
C GLU A 4 -26.39 28.88 -29.63
N LYS A 5 -26.54 28.38 -30.86
CA LYS A 5 -26.74 26.95 -31.09
C LYS A 5 -25.47 26.17 -30.66
N ILE A 6 -25.53 25.54 -29.51
CA ILE A 6 -24.48 24.60 -29.07
C ILE A 6 -24.30 23.54 -30.16
N SER A 7 -23.06 23.25 -30.55
CA SER A 7 -22.80 22.19 -31.55
C SER A 7 -23.25 20.84 -31.01
N PRO A 8 -23.74 19.91 -31.85
CA PRO A 8 -24.24 18.61 -31.38
C PRO A 8 -23.20 17.81 -30.58
N GLY A 9 -21.91 17.91 -30.94
CA GLY A 9 -20.83 17.23 -30.14
C GLY A 9 -20.64 17.87 -28.77
N MET A 10 -20.82 19.17 -28.63
CA MET A 10 -20.74 19.86 -27.32
C MET A 10 -21.98 19.57 -26.46
N GLN A 11 -23.16 19.41 -27.11
CA GLN A 11 -24.35 18.97 -26.38
C GLN A 11 -24.16 17.59 -25.78
N GLN A 12 -23.58 16.65 -26.57
CA GLN A 12 -23.24 15.30 -26.07
C GLN A 12 -22.26 15.34 -24.90
N TYR A 13 -21.23 16.21 -24.96
CA TYR A 13 -20.32 16.43 -23.83
C TYR A 13 -21.05 16.87 -22.57
N LEU A 14 -21.91 17.89 -22.69
CA LEU A 14 -22.66 18.44 -21.56
C LEU A 14 -23.64 17.43 -20.98
N ASP A 15 -24.29 16.63 -21.83
CA ASP A 15 -25.22 15.61 -21.36
C ASP A 15 -24.51 14.49 -20.60
N ILE A 16 -23.36 14.03 -21.08
CA ILE A 16 -22.52 13.06 -20.34
C ILE A 16 -21.99 13.68 -19.04
N LYS A 17 -21.49 14.94 -19.07
CA LYS A 17 -20.92 15.57 -17.88
C LYS A 17 -21.91 15.75 -16.72
N LYS A 18 -23.21 15.82 -16.99
CA LYS A 18 -24.25 15.87 -15.94
C LYS A 18 -24.22 14.65 -15.02
N ASP A 19 -23.91 13.48 -15.59
CA ASP A 19 -23.88 12.22 -14.84
C ASP A 19 -22.53 11.99 -14.10
N TYR A 20 -21.47 12.74 -14.50
CA TYR A 20 -20.12 12.62 -13.97
C TYR A 20 -19.56 13.98 -13.50
N GLN A 21 -20.33 14.70 -12.68
CA GLN A 21 -19.98 16.05 -12.23
C GLN A 21 -18.72 16.09 -11.37
N ASP A 22 -18.47 15.04 -10.59
CA ASP A 22 -17.35 14.87 -9.67
C ASP A 22 -16.06 14.29 -10.32
N ALA A 23 -16.10 14.05 -11.65
CA ALA A 23 -14.97 13.46 -12.39
C ALA A 23 -14.53 14.37 -13.54
N PHE A 24 -13.24 14.45 -13.84
CA PHE A 24 -12.74 15.02 -15.08
C PHE A 24 -13.20 14.16 -16.26
N LEU A 25 -13.91 14.78 -17.22
CA LEU A 25 -14.40 14.06 -18.40
C LEU A 25 -13.40 14.16 -19.56
N LEU A 26 -12.65 13.09 -19.81
CA LEU A 26 -11.81 12.91 -20.98
C LEU A 26 -12.64 12.48 -22.17
N PHE A 27 -12.98 13.41 -23.04
CA PHE A 27 -13.89 13.23 -24.14
C PHE A 27 -13.15 13.01 -25.46
N ARG A 28 -13.26 11.82 -26.06
CA ARG A 28 -12.53 11.44 -27.27
C ARG A 28 -12.93 12.29 -28.49
N MET A 29 -11.96 13.01 -29.06
CA MET A 29 -12.10 13.80 -30.27
C MET A 29 -10.95 13.51 -31.23
N GLY A 30 -11.14 12.55 -32.15
CA GLY A 30 -10.09 12.10 -33.04
C GLY A 30 -8.90 11.49 -32.30
N ASP A 31 -7.71 12.06 -32.42
CA ASP A 31 -6.49 11.56 -31.78
C ASP A 31 -6.24 12.16 -30.37
N PHE A 32 -7.20 12.93 -29.84
CA PHE A 32 -7.08 13.56 -28.54
C PHE A 32 -8.25 13.19 -27.61
N TYR A 33 -7.97 13.21 -26.31
CA TYR A 33 -8.99 13.44 -25.30
C TYR A 33 -9.02 14.91 -24.99
N GLU A 34 -10.18 15.53 -25.19
CA GLU A 34 -10.42 16.94 -24.93
C GLU A 34 -11.24 17.13 -23.65
N LEU A 35 -10.88 18.12 -22.86
CA LEU A 35 -11.60 18.60 -21.68
C LEU A 35 -12.15 20.00 -21.99
N PHE A 36 -13.30 20.34 -21.44
CA PHE A 36 -13.96 21.62 -21.68
C PHE A 36 -14.38 22.29 -20.38
N TYR A 37 -14.67 23.58 -20.46
CA TYR A 37 -15.16 24.41 -19.35
C TYR A 37 -14.24 24.36 -18.12
N GLU A 38 -14.79 24.15 -16.94
CA GLU A 38 -14.03 24.08 -15.68
C GLU A 38 -13.05 22.92 -15.65
N ASP A 39 -13.41 21.77 -16.23
CA ASP A 39 -12.50 20.64 -16.34
C ASP A 39 -11.21 21.01 -17.09
N ALA A 40 -11.34 21.79 -18.18
CA ALA A 40 -10.18 22.24 -18.95
C ALA A 40 -9.29 23.21 -18.16
N VAL A 41 -9.89 24.14 -17.41
CA VAL A 41 -9.14 25.11 -16.60
C VAL A 41 -8.37 24.41 -15.48
N ASN A 42 -9.06 23.54 -14.73
CA ASN A 42 -8.47 22.82 -13.61
C ASN A 42 -7.42 21.80 -14.07
N ALA A 43 -7.73 21.02 -15.11
CA ALA A 43 -6.79 20.05 -15.68
C ALA A 43 -5.55 20.74 -16.28
N ALA A 44 -5.69 21.88 -16.95
CA ALA A 44 -4.55 22.61 -17.48
C ALA A 44 -3.57 23.07 -16.38
N GLN A 45 -4.11 23.46 -15.23
CA GLN A 45 -3.30 23.85 -14.07
C GLN A 45 -2.61 22.65 -13.41
N ILE A 46 -3.33 21.53 -13.19
CA ILE A 46 -2.81 20.35 -12.51
C ILE A 46 -1.78 19.62 -13.39
N LEU A 47 -2.08 19.48 -14.69
CA LEU A 47 -1.27 18.74 -15.64
C LEU A 47 -0.17 19.60 -16.29
N GLU A 48 -0.11 20.89 -16.00
CA GLU A 48 0.82 21.85 -16.61
C GLU A 48 0.76 21.85 -18.15
N ILE A 49 -0.45 21.69 -18.71
CA ILE A 49 -0.68 21.71 -20.16
C ILE A 49 -1.31 23.03 -20.62
N ALA A 50 -1.21 23.28 -21.93
CA ALA A 50 -1.72 24.51 -22.52
C ALA A 50 -3.26 24.58 -22.46
N LEU A 51 -3.78 25.64 -21.82
CA LEU A 51 -5.19 26.00 -21.90
C LEU A 51 -5.43 26.75 -23.21
N THR A 52 -6.35 26.28 -24.02
CA THR A 52 -6.78 26.88 -25.27
C THR A 52 -8.28 27.22 -25.21
N SER A 53 -8.85 27.64 -26.29
CA SER A 53 -10.31 27.85 -26.40
C SER A 53 -10.83 27.37 -27.73
N ARG A 54 -11.99 26.74 -27.68
CA ARG A 54 -12.79 26.45 -28.88
C ARG A 54 -13.59 27.70 -29.23
N ASN A 55 -13.77 27.99 -30.54
CA ASN A 55 -14.47 29.15 -31.03
C ASN A 55 -13.85 30.49 -30.56
N LYS A 56 -12.53 30.64 -30.70
CA LYS A 56 -11.74 31.82 -30.27
C LYS A 56 -12.31 33.16 -30.68
N ASN A 57 -13.11 33.19 -31.77
CA ASN A 57 -13.72 34.41 -32.33
C ASN A 57 -15.17 34.63 -31.91
N SER A 58 -15.74 33.80 -31.00
CA SER A 58 -17.09 34.03 -30.45
C SER A 58 -17.03 34.96 -29.25
N GLU A 59 -18.18 35.57 -28.89
CA GLU A 59 -18.29 36.43 -27.72
C GLU A 59 -18.00 35.67 -26.42
N ASN A 60 -18.23 34.33 -26.39
CA ASN A 60 -17.96 33.43 -25.27
C ASN A 60 -17.13 32.21 -25.71
N PRO A 61 -15.80 32.33 -25.81
CA PRO A 61 -14.96 31.19 -26.17
C PRO A 61 -14.98 30.13 -25.07
N ILE A 62 -15.15 28.86 -25.46
CA ILE A 62 -15.20 27.71 -24.51
C ILE A 62 -13.76 27.30 -24.15
N PRO A 63 -13.37 27.38 -22.88
CA PRO A 63 -12.07 26.86 -22.43
C PRO A 63 -11.90 25.39 -22.82
N MET A 64 -10.74 25.03 -23.34
CA MET A 64 -10.42 23.68 -23.82
C MET A 64 -8.97 23.35 -23.50
N ALA A 65 -8.75 22.14 -23.03
CA ALA A 65 -7.44 21.51 -22.90
C ALA A 65 -7.51 20.12 -23.53
N GLY A 66 -6.39 19.58 -23.99
CA GLY A 66 -6.40 18.25 -24.60
C GLY A 66 -5.07 17.52 -24.47
N VAL A 67 -5.17 16.21 -24.35
CA VAL A 67 -4.03 15.29 -24.28
C VAL A 67 -4.13 14.25 -25.38
N PRO A 68 -3.01 13.84 -26.01
CA PRO A 68 -3.04 12.78 -27.02
C PRO A 68 -3.52 11.47 -26.41
N TYR A 69 -4.43 10.77 -27.09
CA TYR A 69 -5.03 9.54 -26.52
C TYR A 69 -4.02 8.44 -26.24
N HIS A 70 -2.99 8.32 -27.07
CA HIS A 70 -1.96 7.29 -26.93
C HIS A 70 -1.01 7.53 -25.75
N SER A 71 -0.96 8.74 -25.20
CA SER A 71 -0.18 9.11 -24.02
C SER A 71 -1.06 9.53 -22.83
N ALA A 72 -2.37 9.32 -22.90
CA ALA A 72 -3.32 9.79 -21.88
C ALA A 72 -3.07 9.20 -20.51
N GLN A 73 -2.55 7.97 -20.41
CA GLN A 73 -2.37 7.28 -19.14
C GLN A 73 -1.50 8.07 -18.14
N GLN A 74 -0.39 8.65 -18.59
CA GLN A 74 0.47 9.46 -17.70
C GLN A 74 -0.24 10.71 -17.14
N TYR A 75 -1.16 11.30 -17.90
CA TYR A 75 -1.94 12.45 -17.45
C TYR A 75 -3.08 12.03 -16.50
N ILE A 76 -3.70 10.87 -16.78
CA ILE A 76 -4.68 10.26 -15.89
C ILE A 76 -4.03 9.95 -14.54
N ASP A 77 -2.85 9.36 -14.52
CA ASP A 77 -2.12 9.03 -13.30
C ASP A 77 -1.90 10.27 -12.42
N VAL A 78 -1.51 11.42 -13.01
CA VAL A 78 -1.33 12.68 -12.28
C VAL A 78 -2.64 13.20 -11.67
N LEU A 79 -3.76 13.14 -12.41
CA LEU A 79 -5.07 13.53 -11.87
C LEU A 79 -5.51 12.64 -10.72
N ILE A 80 -5.32 11.33 -10.86
CA ILE A 80 -5.66 10.35 -9.83
C ILE A 80 -4.77 10.49 -8.59
N GLU A 81 -3.46 10.72 -8.77
CA GLU A 81 -2.54 10.98 -7.64
C GLU A 81 -2.91 12.27 -6.89
N SER A 82 -3.49 13.24 -7.59
CA SER A 82 -4.04 14.46 -7.02
C SER A 82 -5.42 14.27 -6.35
N GLY A 83 -5.96 13.04 -6.31
CA GLY A 83 -7.21 12.69 -5.63
C GLY A 83 -8.48 12.87 -6.45
N TYR A 84 -8.38 13.09 -7.76
CA TYR A 84 -9.55 13.29 -8.63
C TYR A 84 -9.99 12.00 -9.31
N LYS A 85 -11.28 11.94 -9.69
CA LYS A 85 -11.84 10.91 -10.55
C LYS A 85 -11.72 11.33 -12.02
N VAL A 86 -11.59 10.36 -12.92
CA VAL A 86 -11.48 10.58 -14.37
C VAL A 86 -12.45 9.67 -15.11
N ALA A 87 -13.44 10.25 -15.82
CA ALA A 87 -14.36 9.54 -16.70
C ALA A 87 -13.82 9.55 -18.13
N ILE A 88 -13.73 8.38 -18.76
CA ILE A 88 -13.21 8.20 -20.12
C ILE A 88 -14.40 7.97 -21.05
N ALA A 89 -14.65 8.90 -21.95
CA ALA A 89 -15.68 8.79 -22.98
C ALA A 89 -15.04 8.46 -24.34
N GLU A 90 -15.38 7.27 -24.87
CA GLU A 90 -14.89 6.74 -26.14
C GLU A 90 -15.91 6.86 -27.26
N GLN A 91 -15.44 6.84 -28.51
CA GLN A 91 -16.26 6.76 -29.71
C GLN A 91 -16.76 5.31 -29.86
N MET A 92 -18.10 5.15 -29.91
CA MET A 92 -18.74 3.84 -30.00
C MET A 92 -18.93 3.32 -31.42
N GLU A 93 -18.63 4.16 -32.43
CA GLU A 93 -18.80 3.83 -33.84
C GLU A 93 -17.66 4.42 -34.68
N ASP A 94 -17.39 3.80 -35.83
CA ASP A 94 -16.35 4.30 -36.79
C ASP A 94 -16.80 5.68 -37.35
N PRO A 95 -15.98 6.72 -37.18
CA PRO A 95 -16.27 8.07 -37.72
C PRO A 95 -16.58 8.08 -39.21
N LYS A 96 -16.10 7.09 -39.99
CA LYS A 96 -16.34 6.98 -41.44
C LYS A 96 -17.72 6.43 -41.77
N GLN A 97 -18.36 5.73 -40.82
CA GLN A 97 -19.68 5.09 -40.99
C GLN A 97 -20.79 5.84 -40.26
N ALA A 98 -20.43 6.78 -39.39
CA ALA A 98 -21.38 7.52 -38.59
C ALA A 98 -22.28 8.45 -39.42
N VAL A 99 -23.59 8.36 -39.22
CA VAL A 99 -24.59 9.28 -39.81
C VAL A 99 -24.86 10.40 -38.81
N GLY A 100 -24.17 11.54 -38.97
CA GLY A 100 -24.28 12.67 -38.07
C GLY A 100 -23.09 12.82 -37.12
N VAL A 101 -23.37 12.94 -35.80
CA VAL A 101 -22.33 13.05 -34.77
C VAL A 101 -22.01 11.66 -34.26
N VAL A 102 -20.72 11.30 -34.28
CA VAL A 102 -20.23 10.03 -33.70
C VAL A 102 -20.71 9.91 -32.26
N LYS A 103 -21.37 8.81 -31.93
CA LYS A 103 -21.85 8.50 -30.58
C LYS A 103 -20.66 8.24 -29.64
N ARG A 104 -20.70 8.86 -28.47
CA ARG A 104 -19.72 8.62 -27.41
C ARG A 104 -20.41 8.24 -26.14
N GLU A 105 -19.82 7.31 -25.43
CA GLU A 105 -20.28 6.87 -24.11
C GLU A 105 -19.09 6.75 -23.16
N VAL A 106 -19.34 6.90 -21.86
CA VAL A 106 -18.33 6.62 -20.86
C VAL A 106 -18.12 5.12 -20.79
N VAL A 107 -16.89 4.69 -20.97
CA VAL A 107 -16.53 3.25 -20.95
C VAL A 107 -15.83 2.84 -19.67
N GLN A 108 -15.35 3.80 -18.89
CA GLN A 108 -14.67 3.56 -17.63
C GLN A 108 -14.61 4.87 -16.82
N VAL A 109 -14.76 4.76 -15.49
CA VAL A 109 -14.38 5.80 -14.54
C VAL A 109 -13.19 5.29 -13.74
N ILE A 110 -12.08 6.01 -13.80
CA ILE A 110 -10.86 5.70 -13.03
C ILE A 110 -10.85 6.58 -11.79
N THR A 111 -10.66 5.97 -10.63
CA THR A 111 -10.63 6.65 -9.33
C THR A 111 -9.37 6.24 -8.56
N PRO A 112 -8.97 6.94 -7.50
CA PRO A 112 -7.80 6.57 -6.69
C PRO A 112 -7.79 5.11 -6.20
N GLY A 113 -8.97 4.53 -5.93
CA GLY A 113 -9.11 3.13 -5.48
C GLY A 113 -9.24 2.13 -6.63
N THR A 114 -9.61 2.54 -7.86
CA THR A 114 -9.85 1.63 -8.98
C THR A 114 -8.73 1.59 -10.01
N VAL A 115 -7.59 2.24 -9.77
CA VAL A 115 -6.42 2.20 -10.68
C VAL A 115 -5.80 0.81 -10.69
N VAL A 116 -5.71 0.22 -11.88
CA VAL A 116 -5.07 -1.09 -12.13
C VAL A 116 -3.66 -0.94 -12.69
N ASP A 117 -3.49 -0.03 -13.67
CA ASP A 117 -2.21 0.27 -14.32
C ASP A 117 -1.63 1.54 -13.71
N SER A 118 -1.05 1.45 -12.51
CA SER A 118 -0.41 2.59 -11.87
C SER A 118 1.10 2.57 -12.05
N SER A 119 1.73 3.75 -11.99
CA SER A 119 3.17 3.94 -11.85
C SER A 119 3.71 3.40 -10.50
N LYS A 120 2.85 2.84 -9.65
CA LYS A 120 3.23 2.27 -8.36
C LYS A 120 4.18 1.09 -8.52
N PRO A 121 5.15 0.91 -7.60
CA PRO A 121 6.02 -0.26 -7.58
C PRO A 121 5.23 -1.57 -7.63
N ALA A 122 5.73 -2.55 -8.36
CA ALA A 122 5.07 -3.84 -8.57
C ALA A 122 4.73 -4.58 -7.25
N GLY A 123 5.47 -4.30 -6.17
CA GLY A 123 5.27 -4.90 -4.85
C GLY A 123 4.22 -4.21 -3.95
N GLU A 124 3.37 -3.31 -4.47
CA GLU A 124 2.36 -2.62 -3.67
C GLU A 124 0.94 -2.88 -4.14
N ASN A 125 0.02 -3.04 -3.18
CA ASN A 125 -1.42 -3.13 -3.42
C ASN A 125 -2.05 -1.73 -3.51
N ASN A 126 -3.23 -1.65 -4.15
CA ASN A 126 -4.08 -0.48 -4.18
C ASN A 126 -5.48 -0.85 -3.71
N PHE A 127 -5.71 -0.72 -2.41
CA PHE A 127 -6.99 -1.13 -1.83
C PHE A 127 -8.06 -0.04 -1.98
N LEU A 128 -9.19 -0.43 -2.55
CA LEU A 128 -10.47 0.27 -2.48
C LEU A 128 -11.26 -0.33 -1.31
N VAL A 129 -11.78 0.51 -0.44
CA VAL A 129 -12.50 0.08 0.77
C VAL A 129 -13.97 0.49 0.67
N ALA A 130 -14.86 -0.35 1.18
CA ALA A 130 -16.24 0.04 1.48
C ALA A 130 -16.49 -0.03 2.99
N LEU A 131 -17.22 0.93 3.51
CA LEU A 131 -17.63 1.00 4.90
C LEU A 131 -19.14 1.21 4.99
N ASP A 132 -19.79 0.34 5.72
CA ASP A 132 -21.23 0.42 5.99
C ASP A 132 -21.52 0.22 7.46
N ARG A 133 -22.70 0.60 7.90
CA ARG A 133 -23.11 0.51 9.30
C ARG A 133 -24.49 -0.12 9.43
N GLN A 134 -24.60 -1.05 10.37
CA GLN A 134 -25.88 -1.62 10.79
C GLN A 134 -25.95 -1.56 12.34
N GLU A 135 -26.89 -0.77 12.87
CA GLU A 135 -27.00 -0.49 14.31
C GLU A 135 -25.70 0.09 14.90
N GLN A 136 -24.97 -0.69 15.71
CA GLN A 136 -23.69 -0.28 16.31
C GLN A 136 -22.48 -0.96 15.66
N ALA A 137 -22.69 -1.93 14.77
CA ALA A 137 -21.62 -2.66 14.08
C ALA A 137 -21.30 -2.04 12.72
N TYR A 138 -20.04 -2.13 12.33
CA TYR A 138 -19.52 -1.65 11.05
C TYR A 138 -19.08 -2.82 10.21
N GLY A 139 -19.55 -2.88 8.95
CA GLY A 139 -19.01 -3.76 7.93
C GLY A 139 -17.90 -3.05 7.18
N LEU A 140 -16.76 -3.70 7.02
CA LEU A 140 -15.66 -3.21 6.21
C LEU A 140 -15.32 -4.25 5.16
N ALA A 141 -15.34 -3.85 3.88
CA ALA A 141 -14.87 -4.67 2.78
C ALA A 141 -13.75 -3.95 2.04
N TYR A 142 -12.75 -4.68 1.57
CA TYR A 142 -11.72 -4.11 0.73
C TYR A 142 -11.36 -5.00 -0.46
N MET A 143 -10.91 -4.35 -1.52
CA MET A 143 -10.55 -5.02 -2.77
C MET A 143 -9.33 -4.36 -3.41
N ASP A 144 -8.47 -5.19 -4.02
CA ASP A 144 -7.43 -4.73 -4.95
C ASP A 144 -7.77 -5.23 -6.36
N LEU A 145 -8.15 -4.32 -7.24
CA LEU A 145 -8.51 -4.64 -8.63
C LEU A 145 -7.33 -5.18 -9.46
N ALA A 146 -6.09 -4.87 -9.08
CA ALA A 146 -4.91 -5.36 -9.78
C ALA A 146 -4.59 -6.82 -9.48
N THR A 147 -5.01 -7.34 -8.31
CA THR A 147 -4.74 -8.73 -7.87
C THR A 147 -6.00 -9.57 -7.75
N GLY A 148 -7.17 -8.92 -7.77
CA GLY A 148 -8.47 -9.55 -7.55
C GLY A 148 -8.70 -9.95 -6.09
N GLU A 149 -7.88 -9.49 -5.15
CA GLU A 149 -8.09 -9.74 -3.72
C GLU A 149 -9.37 -9.07 -3.24
N PHE A 150 -10.21 -9.81 -2.49
CA PHE A 150 -11.46 -9.32 -1.95
C PHE A 150 -11.70 -9.90 -0.56
N GLN A 151 -11.69 -9.04 0.45
CA GLN A 151 -11.83 -9.41 1.85
C GLN A 151 -12.93 -8.59 2.52
N VAL A 152 -13.55 -9.18 3.55
CA VAL A 152 -14.62 -8.53 4.31
C VAL A 152 -14.56 -8.91 5.79
N THR A 153 -14.92 -7.98 6.67
CA THR A 153 -14.96 -8.19 8.11
C THR A 153 -16.05 -7.34 8.76
N SER A 154 -16.47 -7.74 9.96
CA SER A 154 -17.36 -6.97 10.84
C SER A 154 -16.59 -6.42 12.03
N LEU A 155 -16.83 -5.16 12.38
CA LEU A 155 -16.13 -4.39 13.40
C LEU A 155 -17.11 -3.86 14.45
N ALA A 156 -16.66 -3.75 15.69
CA ALA A 156 -17.53 -3.38 16.79
C ALA A 156 -17.81 -1.87 16.86
N ASP A 157 -16.88 -1.04 16.40
CA ASP A 157 -16.97 0.41 16.49
C ASP A 157 -16.26 1.13 15.34
N PHE A 158 -16.53 2.43 15.22
CA PHE A 158 -15.97 3.28 14.16
C PHE A 158 -14.45 3.48 14.27
N ASP A 159 -13.92 3.48 15.49
CA ASP A 159 -12.47 3.64 15.69
C ASP A 159 -11.69 2.46 15.15
N GLN A 160 -12.21 1.23 15.33
CA GLN A 160 -11.63 0.03 14.70
C GLN A 160 -11.69 0.12 13.17
N ALA A 161 -12.82 0.60 12.61
CA ALA A 161 -12.94 0.80 11.17
C ALA A 161 -11.91 1.82 10.64
N CYS A 162 -11.77 2.96 11.29
CA CYS A 162 -10.75 3.95 10.95
C CYS A 162 -9.33 3.38 11.06
N GLY A 163 -9.07 2.57 12.09
CA GLY A 163 -7.81 1.87 12.28
C GLY A 163 -7.47 0.95 11.10
N GLU A 164 -8.44 0.14 10.67
CA GLU A 164 -8.24 -0.81 9.58
C GLU A 164 -8.10 -0.09 8.22
N ILE A 165 -8.88 0.94 7.95
CA ILE A 165 -8.75 1.77 6.73
C ILE A 165 -7.34 2.39 6.66
N ARG A 166 -6.79 2.89 7.78
CA ARG A 166 -5.41 3.40 7.82
C ARG A 166 -4.38 2.29 7.59
N ASN A 167 -4.59 1.11 8.17
CA ASN A 167 -3.72 -0.06 7.96
C ASN A 167 -3.67 -0.47 6.47
N LEU A 168 -4.81 -0.44 5.79
CA LEU A 168 -4.94 -0.71 4.35
C LEU A 168 -4.37 0.41 3.47
N ARG A 169 -4.08 1.59 4.04
CA ARG A 169 -3.64 2.78 3.30
C ARG A 169 -4.57 3.13 2.15
N ALA A 170 -5.86 2.93 2.35
CA ALA A 170 -6.86 3.28 1.37
C ALA A 170 -6.79 4.78 1.03
N ARG A 171 -7.04 5.12 -0.22
CA ARG A 171 -7.15 6.51 -0.68
C ARG A 171 -8.60 6.89 -0.95
N GLU A 172 -9.45 5.88 -1.07
CA GLU A 172 -10.86 6.03 -1.39
C GLU A 172 -11.69 5.05 -0.57
N VAL A 173 -12.81 5.53 -0.06
CA VAL A 173 -13.78 4.73 0.69
C VAL A 173 -15.15 4.89 0.08
N VAL A 174 -15.75 3.77 -0.27
CA VAL A 174 -17.15 3.69 -0.71
C VAL A 174 -18.03 3.67 0.54
N VAL A 175 -18.93 4.63 0.65
CA VAL A 175 -19.81 4.79 1.81
C VAL A 175 -21.27 4.63 1.43
N GLY A 176 -22.06 4.05 2.35
CA GLY A 176 -23.51 4.07 2.28
C GLY A 176 -24.07 5.27 3.07
N TYR A 177 -25.37 5.53 2.90
CA TYR A 177 -26.08 6.59 3.62
C TYR A 177 -26.23 6.36 5.13
N CYS A 178 -25.75 5.24 5.65
CA CYS A 178 -25.86 4.88 7.07
C CYS A 178 -24.82 5.53 7.98
N LEU A 179 -23.79 6.18 7.41
CA LEU A 179 -22.78 6.91 8.17
C LEU A 179 -23.27 8.33 8.50
N SER A 180 -23.03 8.77 9.73
CA SER A 180 -23.34 10.12 10.17
C SER A 180 -22.44 11.16 9.49
N GLU A 181 -22.88 12.42 9.45
CA GLU A 181 -22.08 13.53 8.91
C GLU A 181 -20.74 13.68 9.63
N ASP A 182 -20.70 13.44 10.94
CA ASP A 182 -19.46 13.50 11.74
C ASP A 182 -18.48 12.39 11.31
N GLU A 183 -18.95 11.15 11.12
CA GLU A 183 -18.14 10.02 10.64
C GLU A 183 -17.58 10.29 9.22
N GLN A 184 -18.40 10.83 8.33
CA GLN A 184 -17.96 11.23 6.99
C GLN A 184 -16.93 12.36 7.02
N GLN A 185 -17.06 13.33 7.94
CA GLN A 185 -16.06 14.38 8.14
C GLN A 185 -14.73 13.84 8.66
N VAL A 186 -14.76 12.86 9.55
CA VAL A 186 -13.54 12.18 10.02
C VAL A 186 -12.83 11.51 8.86
N LEU A 187 -13.54 10.73 8.05
CA LEU A 187 -12.95 10.04 6.90
C LEU A 187 -12.40 11.02 5.85
N SER A 188 -13.19 12.03 5.46
CA SER A 188 -12.81 12.96 4.39
C SER A 188 -11.79 14.00 4.81
N LYS A 189 -11.97 14.67 5.98
CA LYS A 189 -11.11 15.79 6.39
C LYS A 189 -9.94 15.38 7.25
N GLN A 190 -10.16 14.46 8.25
CA GLN A 190 -9.07 14.08 9.15
C GLN A 190 -8.20 12.97 8.57
N MET A 191 -8.79 12.04 7.81
CA MET A 191 -8.05 10.96 7.17
C MET A 191 -7.67 11.26 5.71
N ASN A 192 -8.15 12.39 5.15
CA ASN A 192 -7.90 12.84 3.78
C ASN A 192 -8.26 11.77 2.72
N LEU A 193 -9.43 11.14 2.87
CA LEU A 193 -9.93 10.10 1.99
C LEU A 193 -10.96 10.67 1.01
N LEU A 194 -10.92 10.17 -0.23
CA LEU A 194 -11.98 10.39 -1.18
C LEU A 194 -13.19 9.54 -0.77
N LEU A 195 -14.35 10.16 -0.57
CA LEU A 195 -15.60 9.45 -0.32
C LEU A 195 -16.39 9.29 -1.61
N SER A 196 -16.84 8.08 -1.86
CA SER A 196 -17.67 7.72 -3.00
C SER A 196 -18.95 7.05 -2.50
N GLU A 197 -20.10 7.53 -2.95
CA GLU A 197 -21.39 7.08 -2.45
C GLU A 197 -21.99 6.00 -3.36
N VAL A 198 -22.58 4.97 -2.75
CA VAL A 198 -23.36 3.93 -3.42
C VAL A 198 -24.63 3.66 -2.62
N GLU A 199 -25.76 3.75 -3.31
CA GLU A 199 -27.09 3.57 -2.67
C GLU A 199 -27.40 2.09 -2.44
N GLU A 200 -27.33 1.28 -3.48
CA GLU A 200 -27.76 -0.11 -3.48
C GLU A 200 -26.58 -1.08 -3.53
N ALA A 201 -26.65 -2.11 -2.71
CA ALA A 201 -25.71 -3.21 -2.75
C ALA A 201 -26.04 -4.18 -3.90
N MET A 202 -25.03 -4.66 -4.59
CA MET A 202 -25.17 -5.70 -5.59
C MET A 202 -25.31 -7.07 -4.91
N GLU A 203 -26.30 -7.85 -5.30
CA GLU A 203 -26.46 -9.24 -4.86
C GLU A 203 -25.84 -10.17 -5.91
N ASP A 204 -24.56 -10.46 -5.81
CA ASP A 204 -23.87 -11.44 -6.63
C ASP A 204 -23.53 -12.69 -5.81
N VAL A 205 -24.28 -13.77 -6.01
CA VAL A 205 -24.13 -15.03 -5.27
C VAL A 205 -22.78 -15.72 -5.58
N GLN A 206 -22.17 -15.44 -6.71
CA GLN A 206 -20.89 -16.06 -7.10
C GLN A 206 -19.73 -15.40 -6.37
N LEU A 207 -19.77 -14.08 -6.22
CA LEU A 207 -18.72 -13.29 -5.56
C LEU A 207 -18.97 -13.10 -4.06
N LEU A 208 -20.23 -13.13 -3.60
CA LEU A 208 -20.61 -13.05 -2.20
C LEU A 208 -20.86 -14.45 -1.64
N GLY A 209 -20.06 -14.91 -0.70
CA GLY A 209 -20.19 -16.24 -0.08
C GLY A 209 -21.44 -16.38 0.80
N ASP A 210 -21.97 -17.60 0.93
CA ASP A 210 -23.09 -17.89 1.85
C ASP A 210 -22.68 -17.76 3.32
N GLU A 211 -21.40 -17.90 3.62
CA GLU A 211 -20.79 -17.82 4.94
C GLU A 211 -20.75 -16.39 5.52
N LEU A 212 -20.95 -15.37 4.70
CA LEU A 212 -20.90 -13.98 5.12
C LEU A 212 -22.16 -13.58 5.90
N SER A 213 -22.01 -12.77 6.93
CA SER A 213 -23.12 -12.15 7.66
C SER A 213 -23.92 -11.18 6.76
N SER A 214 -25.11 -10.79 7.20
CA SER A 214 -25.96 -9.83 6.45
C SER A 214 -25.24 -8.49 6.22
N LEU A 215 -24.57 -7.96 7.24
CA LEU A 215 -23.81 -6.71 7.16
C LEU A 215 -22.62 -6.84 6.20
N GLU A 216 -21.90 -7.95 6.25
CA GLU A 216 -20.77 -8.19 5.37
C GLU A 216 -21.20 -8.33 3.91
N LYS A 217 -22.30 -9.05 3.64
CA LYS A 217 -22.89 -9.15 2.29
C LYS A 217 -23.29 -7.78 1.76
N GLN A 218 -23.93 -6.97 2.58
CA GLN A 218 -24.33 -5.62 2.22
C GLN A 218 -23.12 -4.73 1.90
N THR A 219 -22.09 -4.74 2.77
CA THR A 219 -20.89 -3.93 2.59
C THR A 219 -20.09 -4.36 1.36
N ALA A 220 -19.86 -5.67 1.20
CA ALA A 220 -19.18 -6.23 0.04
C ALA A 220 -19.99 -6.00 -1.26
N GLY A 221 -21.32 -6.10 -1.19
CA GLY A 221 -22.20 -5.80 -2.31
C GLY A 221 -22.15 -4.35 -2.76
N LYS A 222 -22.02 -3.38 -1.84
CA LYS A 222 -21.80 -1.96 -2.19
C LYS A 222 -20.46 -1.75 -2.87
N LEU A 223 -19.39 -2.41 -2.38
CA LEU A 223 -18.09 -2.36 -3.03
C LEU A 223 -18.14 -2.90 -4.45
N LEU A 224 -18.79 -4.04 -4.66
CA LEU A 224 -19.01 -4.60 -6.00
C LEU A 224 -19.83 -3.66 -6.89
N ALA A 225 -20.95 -3.12 -6.40
CA ALA A 225 -21.78 -2.18 -7.16
C ALA A 225 -20.95 -0.98 -7.65
N TYR A 226 -20.14 -0.40 -6.78
CA TYR A 226 -19.25 0.70 -7.14
C TYR A 226 -18.22 0.31 -8.22
N VAL A 227 -17.61 -0.86 -8.07
CA VAL A 227 -16.62 -1.36 -9.02
C VAL A 227 -17.25 -1.62 -10.39
N PHE A 228 -18.44 -2.25 -10.44
CA PHE A 228 -19.14 -2.48 -11.71
C PHE A 228 -19.61 -1.18 -12.35
N GLN A 229 -20.12 -0.21 -11.56
CA GLN A 229 -20.51 1.12 -12.05
C GLN A 229 -19.33 1.89 -12.64
N THR A 230 -18.16 1.79 -12.04
CA THR A 230 -16.96 2.51 -12.49
C THR A 230 -16.22 1.81 -13.63
N GLN A 231 -16.16 0.48 -13.63
CA GLN A 231 -15.44 -0.30 -14.64
C GLN A 231 -16.30 -0.67 -15.85
N MET A 232 -17.65 -0.67 -15.73
CA MET A 232 -18.63 -0.90 -16.81
C MET A 232 -18.40 -2.19 -17.59
N ARG A 233 -17.90 -3.24 -16.92
CA ARG A 233 -17.60 -4.56 -17.48
C ARG A 233 -17.59 -5.64 -16.42
N GLU A 234 -17.73 -6.88 -16.85
CA GLU A 234 -17.52 -8.04 -15.99
C GLU A 234 -16.03 -8.19 -15.65
N LEU A 235 -15.75 -8.52 -14.39
CA LEU A 235 -14.39 -8.69 -13.86
C LEU A 235 -14.21 -10.12 -13.36
N SER A 236 -13.92 -11.03 -14.28
CA SER A 236 -13.80 -12.47 -14.03
C SER A 236 -12.63 -12.87 -13.13
N HIS A 237 -11.68 -11.94 -12.88
CA HIS A 237 -10.53 -12.16 -12.02
C HIS A 237 -10.78 -11.84 -10.54
N LEU A 238 -11.91 -11.24 -10.20
CA LEU A 238 -12.25 -10.99 -8.81
C LEU A 238 -12.42 -12.30 -8.07
N LYS A 239 -11.75 -12.44 -6.94
CA LYS A 239 -11.90 -13.56 -6.04
C LYS A 239 -13.23 -13.43 -5.29
N LYS A 240 -13.75 -14.55 -4.80
CA LYS A 240 -14.89 -14.53 -3.88
C LYS A 240 -14.54 -13.74 -2.62
N ALA A 241 -15.48 -12.94 -2.12
CA ALA A 241 -15.31 -12.23 -0.87
C ALA A 241 -15.03 -13.22 0.26
N HIS A 242 -13.92 -13.04 0.94
CA HIS A 242 -13.48 -13.91 2.03
C HIS A 242 -13.62 -13.19 3.35
N HIS A 243 -14.33 -13.81 4.29
CA HIS A 243 -14.39 -13.32 5.67
C HIS A 243 -13.05 -13.48 6.37
N TYR A 244 -12.59 -12.45 7.06
CA TYR A 244 -11.45 -12.54 7.96
C TYR A 244 -11.79 -11.92 9.32
N GLU A 245 -11.31 -12.55 10.38
CA GLU A 245 -11.37 -11.96 11.70
C GLU A 245 -10.04 -11.27 12.02
N ILE A 246 -10.13 -10.00 12.45
CA ILE A 246 -8.94 -9.27 12.89
C ILE A 246 -8.24 -10.04 14.02
N LYS A 247 -9.03 -10.77 14.82
CA LYS A 247 -8.52 -11.59 15.95
C LYS A 247 -7.71 -12.81 15.52
N ASP A 248 -7.72 -13.22 14.26
CA ASP A 248 -6.88 -14.32 13.76
C ASP A 248 -5.42 -13.93 13.60
N PHE A 249 -5.12 -12.64 13.70
CA PHE A 249 -3.81 -12.07 13.54
C PHE A 249 -3.37 -11.28 14.78
N LEU A 250 -2.05 -11.17 14.95
CA LEU A 250 -1.45 -10.27 15.92
C LEU A 250 -1.88 -8.84 15.64
N GLN A 251 -2.68 -8.28 16.52
CA GLN A 251 -3.25 -6.96 16.35
C GLN A 251 -2.20 -5.87 16.57
N MET A 252 -2.10 -4.97 15.62
CA MET A 252 -1.24 -3.80 15.68
C MET A 252 -1.97 -2.64 14.99
N ASP A 253 -2.14 -1.54 15.68
CA ASP A 253 -2.70 -0.34 15.07
C ASP A 253 -1.69 0.35 14.13
N TYR A 254 -2.17 1.35 13.39
CA TYR A 254 -1.32 2.10 12.46
C TYR A 254 -0.14 2.79 13.16
N ALA A 255 -0.35 3.35 14.36
CA ALA A 255 0.69 3.99 15.15
C ALA A 255 1.79 2.99 15.53
N THR A 256 1.41 1.80 15.99
CA THR A 256 2.34 0.69 16.29
C THR A 256 3.13 0.26 15.04
N LYS A 257 2.45 0.02 13.92
CA LYS A 257 3.11 -0.37 12.65
C LYS A 257 4.11 0.68 12.17
N THR A 258 3.77 1.96 12.32
CA THR A 258 4.61 3.09 11.92
C THR A 258 5.77 3.29 12.88
N SER A 259 5.52 3.29 14.20
CA SER A 259 6.57 3.47 15.21
C SER A 259 7.62 2.35 15.19
N LEU A 260 7.24 1.15 14.73
CA LEU A 260 8.13 0.01 14.57
C LEU A 260 8.80 -0.06 13.19
N ASP A 261 8.58 0.89 12.30
CA ASP A 261 9.15 0.90 10.95
C ASP A 261 8.93 -0.45 10.20
N LEU A 262 7.69 -1.00 10.21
CA LEU A 262 7.46 -2.35 9.69
C LEU A 262 7.61 -2.45 8.17
N THR A 263 6.96 -1.57 7.41
CA THR A 263 6.99 -1.60 5.94
C THR A 263 7.78 -0.46 5.32
N GLU A 264 7.89 0.65 6.02
CA GLU A 264 8.59 1.86 5.62
C GLU A 264 9.22 2.51 6.85
N ASN A 265 10.29 3.26 6.64
CA ASN A 265 10.88 4.07 7.68
C ASN A 265 10.04 5.34 7.89
N ALA A 266 9.54 5.54 9.10
CA ALA A 266 8.64 6.65 9.45
C ALA A 266 9.18 8.05 9.13
N ARG A 267 10.51 8.25 9.16
CA ARG A 267 11.14 9.56 8.89
C ARG A 267 11.29 9.85 7.39
N THR A 268 11.60 8.82 6.60
CA THR A 268 11.96 8.99 5.19
C THR A 268 10.85 8.60 4.23
N GLY A 269 9.82 7.88 4.70
CA GLY A 269 8.77 7.29 3.87
C GLY A 269 9.28 6.22 2.90
N LYS A 270 10.54 5.77 3.04
CA LYS A 270 11.16 4.80 2.13
C LYS A 270 11.20 3.40 2.74
N LYS A 271 11.26 2.38 1.88
CA LYS A 271 11.46 0.99 2.26
C LYS A 271 12.73 0.76 3.09
N HIS A 272 13.83 1.44 2.74
CA HIS A 272 15.12 1.30 3.41
C HIS A 272 15.05 1.63 4.90
N GLY A 273 15.56 0.71 5.74
CA GLY A 273 15.53 0.85 7.19
C GLY A 273 14.26 0.31 7.86
N SER A 274 13.38 -0.38 7.13
CA SER A 274 12.19 -1.07 7.67
C SER A 274 12.43 -2.56 7.86
N LEU A 275 11.51 -3.24 8.56
CA LEU A 275 11.51 -4.70 8.66
C LEU A 275 11.31 -5.35 7.29
N PHE A 276 10.43 -4.79 6.47
CA PHE A 276 10.22 -5.26 5.10
C PHE A 276 11.49 -5.18 4.26
N TRP A 277 12.28 -4.09 4.37
CA TRP A 277 13.58 -4.00 3.70
C TRP A 277 14.56 -5.07 4.14
N LEU A 278 14.57 -5.42 5.42
CA LEU A 278 15.43 -6.47 5.96
C LEU A 278 15.06 -7.84 5.40
N MET A 279 13.76 -8.12 5.33
CA MET A 279 13.21 -9.46 5.06
C MET A 279 12.96 -9.74 3.59
N ASP A 280 13.01 -8.71 2.71
CA ASP A 280 12.64 -8.85 1.31
C ASP A 280 13.82 -9.27 0.43
N GLU A 281 14.01 -10.57 0.35
CA GLU A 281 14.85 -11.27 -0.62
C GLU A 281 14.01 -12.06 -1.63
N THR A 282 12.72 -11.69 -1.76
CA THR A 282 11.81 -12.29 -2.75
C THR A 282 12.27 -12.01 -4.18
N LYS A 283 11.94 -12.91 -5.09
CA LYS A 283 12.34 -12.81 -6.51
C LYS A 283 11.17 -12.39 -7.40
N THR A 284 9.94 -12.46 -6.86
CA THR A 284 8.71 -12.13 -7.57
C THR A 284 7.97 -10.97 -6.92
N ALA A 285 7.24 -10.19 -7.71
CA ALA A 285 6.41 -9.11 -7.18
C ALA A 285 5.27 -9.64 -6.28
N MET A 286 4.72 -10.80 -6.62
CA MET A 286 3.70 -11.50 -5.83
C MET A 286 4.24 -11.91 -4.46
N GLY A 287 5.47 -12.43 -4.42
CA GLY A 287 6.18 -12.74 -3.16
C GLY A 287 6.39 -11.49 -2.31
N GLY A 288 6.80 -10.38 -2.90
CA GLY A 288 6.96 -9.11 -2.20
C GLY A 288 5.65 -8.61 -1.56
N ARG A 289 4.51 -8.67 -2.29
CA ARG A 289 3.19 -8.33 -1.74
C ARG A 289 2.78 -9.25 -0.60
N LEU A 290 2.96 -10.55 -0.76
CA LEU A 290 2.64 -11.52 0.27
C LEU A 290 3.51 -11.36 1.53
N LEU A 291 4.80 -11.09 1.38
CA LEU A 291 5.70 -10.79 2.49
C LEU A 291 5.24 -9.54 3.26
N ARG A 292 4.87 -8.47 2.56
CA ARG A 292 4.33 -7.25 3.17
C ARG A 292 3.06 -7.57 3.97
N SER A 293 2.15 -8.36 3.41
CA SER A 293 0.94 -8.83 4.09
C SER A 293 1.28 -9.64 5.36
N TRP A 294 2.24 -10.56 5.30
CA TRP A 294 2.63 -11.37 6.47
C TRP A 294 3.29 -10.56 7.58
N ILE A 295 4.00 -9.48 7.25
CA ILE A 295 4.55 -8.54 8.23
C ILE A 295 3.44 -7.73 8.89
N GLN A 296 2.42 -7.31 8.12
CA GLN A 296 1.30 -6.52 8.64
C GLN A 296 0.27 -7.33 9.42
N HIS A 297 0.16 -8.65 9.11
CA HIS A 297 -0.78 -9.59 9.70
C HIS A 297 -0.07 -10.87 10.17
N PRO A 298 0.80 -10.80 11.22
CA PRO A 298 1.43 -11.99 11.77
C PRO A 298 0.38 -12.92 12.39
N LEU A 299 0.64 -14.23 12.35
CA LEU A 299 -0.32 -15.24 12.79
C LEU A 299 -0.35 -15.39 14.31
N ILE A 300 -1.50 -15.79 14.84
CA ILE A 300 -1.64 -16.27 16.22
C ILE A 300 -1.83 -17.79 16.28
N ASP A 301 -2.09 -18.44 15.16
CA ASP A 301 -2.17 -19.91 15.08
C ASP A 301 -0.78 -20.55 15.11
N LYS A 302 -0.47 -21.20 16.22
CA LYS A 302 0.80 -21.91 16.43
C LYS A 302 1.10 -22.95 15.35
N GLY A 303 0.07 -23.68 14.90
CA GLY A 303 0.23 -24.74 13.90
C GLY A 303 0.65 -24.19 12.55
N ARG A 304 0.01 -23.10 12.13
CA ARG A 304 0.36 -22.38 10.87
C ARG A 304 1.76 -21.78 10.94
N ILE A 305 2.14 -21.21 12.08
CA ILE A 305 3.47 -20.64 12.29
C ILE A 305 4.54 -21.73 12.18
N ILE A 306 4.37 -22.85 12.88
CA ILE A 306 5.33 -23.97 12.87
C ILE A 306 5.49 -24.52 11.45
N LYS A 307 4.39 -24.70 10.70
CA LYS A 307 4.46 -25.16 9.30
C LYS A 307 5.34 -24.26 8.42
N ARG A 308 5.24 -22.93 8.59
CA ARG A 308 6.14 -22.01 7.88
C ARG A 308 7.59 -22.19 8.30
N GLN A 309 7.85 -22.29 9.60
CA GLN A 309 9.19 -22.50 10.14
C GLN A 309 9.80 -23.84 9.71
N ASP A 310 9.00 -24.90 9.58
CA ASP A 310 9.45 -26.19 9.08
C ASP A 310 9.95 -26.09 7.64
N VAL A 311 9.24 -25.38 6.77
CA VAL A 311 9.67 -25.14 5.39
C VAL A 311 10.93 -24.26 5.35
N VAL A 312 11.02 -23.24 6.21
CA VAL A 312 12.25 -22.41 6.32
C VAL A 312 13.45 -23.27 6.73
N GLN A 313 13.26 -24.20 7.69
CA GLN A 313 14.34 -25.12 8.08
C GLN A 313 14.80 -25.99 6.91
N ILE A 314 13.87 -26.54 6.15
CA ILE A 314 14.17 -27.34 4.97
C ILE A 314 14.99 -26.54 3.96
N PHE A 315 14.60 -25.31 3.66
CA PHE A 315 15.35 -24.45 2.75
C PHE A 315 16.72 -24.00 3.28
N LEU A 316 16.94 -24.05 4.59
CA LEU A 316 18.28 -23.86 5.19
C LEU A 316 19.14 -25.11 5.01
N ASP A 317 18.56 -26.31 5.20
CA ASP A 317 19.27 -27.58 5.11
C ASP A 317 19.63 -27.92 3.65
N TYR A 318 18.80 -27.50 2.67
CA TYR A 318 18.97 -27.75 1.23
C TYR A 318 19.40 -26.47 0.50
N PHE A 319 20.64 -26.04 0.74
CA PHE A 319 21.17 -24.78 0.23
C PHE A 319 21.20 -24.68 -1.30
N PHE A 320 21.63 -25.76 -1.98
CA PHE A 320 21.76 -25.74 -3.45
C PHE A 320 20.40 -25.69 -4.13
N GLU A 321 19.47 -26.51 -3.68
CA GLU A 321 18.09 -26.55 -4.19
C GLU A 321 17.38 -25.22 -3.95
N ARG A 322 17.60 -24.58 -2.81
CA ARG A 322 17.11 -23.23 -2.53
C ARG A 322 17.70 -22.19 -3.48
N SER A 323 18.99 -22.28 -3.80
CA SER A 323 19.64 -21.37 -4.75
C SER A 323 19.08 -21.54 -6.15
N ASP A 324 18.92 -22.79 -6.61
CA ASP A 324 18.33 -23.10 -7.92
C ASP A 324 16.86 -22.65 -7.98
N LEU A 325 16.13 -22.81 -6.88
CA LEU A 325 14.77 -22.29 -6.73
C LEU A 325 14.72 -20.79 -6.88
N ALA A 326 15.59 -20.05 -6.17
CA ALA A 326 15.67 -18.60 -6.25
C ALA A 326 16.00 -18.10 -7.66
N ASP A 327 16.86 -18.82 -8.38
CA ASP A 327 17.20 -18.48 -9.77
C ASP A 327 16.03 -18.77 -10.74
N SER A 328 15.31 -19.88 -10.54
CA SER A 328 14.12 -20.21 -11.33
C SER A 328 12.98 -19.22 -11.10
N LEU A 329 12.79 -18.72 -9.86
CA LEU A 329 11.80 -17.71 -9.52
C LEU A 329 12.05 -16.34 -10.20
N LYS A 330 13.29 -16.00 -10.59
CA LYS A 330 13.57 -14.77 -11.33
C LYS A 330 12.91 -14.72 -12.71
N GLY A 331 12.62 -15.88 -13.29
CA GLY A 331 11.91 -16.00 -14.57
C GLY A 331 10.38 -15.92 -14.45
N VAL A 332 9.85 -15.80 -13.24
CA VAL A 332 8.41 -15.74 -12.96
C VAL A 332 7.93 -14.29 -12.96
N TYR A 333 7.06 -13.96 -13.90
CA TYR A 333 6.42 -12.65 -13.99
C TYR A 333 5.20 -12.56 -13.05
N ASP A 334 4.64 -11.37 -12.93
CA ASP A 334 3.51 -11.08 -12.05
C ASP A 334 2.18 -11.64 -12.63
N ILE A 335 1.90 -12.91 -12.34
CA ILE A 335 0.69 -13.59 -12.81
C ILE A 335 -0.57 -12.86 -12.36
N GLU A 336 -0.63 -12.35 -11.12
CA GLU A 336 -1.84 -11.68 -10.61
C GLU A 336 -2.20 -10.47 -11.48
N ARG A 337 -1.23 -9.61 -11.80
CA ARG A 337 -1.45 -8.46 -12.66
C ARG A 337 -1.67 -8.85 -14.13
N LEU A 338 -1.02 -9.89 -14.62
CA LEU A 338 -1.27 -10.40 -15.97
C LEU A 338 -2.70 -10.91 -16.13
N VAL A 339 -3.20 -11.66 -15.16
CA VAL A 339 -4.59 -12.16 -15.11
C VAL A 339 -5.59 -11.01 -15.06
N SER A 340 -5.32 -9.99 -14.25
CA SER A 340 -6.13 -8.78 -14.21
C SER A 340 -6.22 -8.08 -15.57
N ARG A 341 -5.08 -7.89 -16.27
CA ARG A 341 -5.08 -7.32 -17.62
C ARG A 341 -5.88 -8.14 -18.62
N VAL A 342 -5.86 -9.48 -18.50
CA VAL A 342 -6.70 -10.37 -19.33
C VAL A 342 -8.17 -10.04 -19.09
N SER A 343 -8.60 -9.98 -17.85
CA SER A 343 -9.98 -9.66 -17.47
C SER A 343 -10.41 -8.26 -17.90
N PHE A 344 -9.51 -7.25 -17.75
CA PHE A 344 -9.77 -5.89 -18.24
C PHE A 344 -9.70 -5.75 -19.77
N GLY A 345 -9.37 -6.81 -20.50
CA GLY A 345 -9.23 -6.74 -21.95
C GLY A 345 -8.06 -5.84 -22.42
N LYS A 346 -7.12 -5.52 -21.56
CA LYS A 346 -5.96 -4.65 -21.81
C LYS A 346 -4.68 -5.44 -22.11
N THR A 347 -4.74 -6.76 -22.15
CA THR A 347 -3.59 -7.64 -22.41
C THR A 347 -3.05 -7.39 -23.80
N ASN A 348 -1.76 -7.28 -23.88
CA ASN A 348 -1.00 -7.18 -25.14
C ASN A 348 -0.23 -8.49 -25.44
N PRO A 349 0.36 -8.67 -26.64
CA PRO A 349 1.09 -9.88 -26.98
C PRO A 349 2.26 -10.20 -26.03
N LYS A 350 2.98 -9.17 -25.54
CA LYS A 350 4.10 -9.36 -24.59
C LYS A 350 3.62 -9.86 -23.22
N ASP A 351 2.44 -9.43 -22.77
CA ASP A 351 1.85 -9.92 -21.54
C ASP A 351 1.58 -11.44 -21.62
N LEU A 352 1.08 -11.93 -22.78
CA LEU A 352 0.87 -13.36 -23.00
C LEU A 352 2.19 -14.13 -23.06
N LEU A 353 3.22 -13.58 -23.72
CA LEU A 353 4.56 -14.20 -23.72
C LEU A 353 5.19 -14.27 -22.33
N GLN A 354 4.99 -13.24 -21.47
CA GLN A 354 5.43 -13.27 -20.09
C GLN A 354 4.69 -14.35 -19.30
N LEU A 355 3.39 -14.54 -19.56
CA LEU A 355 2.60 -15.60 -18.95
C LEU A 355 3.12 -16.99 -19.38
N SER A 356 3.32 -17.22 -20.69
CA SER A 356 3.88 -18.46 -21.23
C SER A 356 5.28 -18.75 -20.65
N SER A 357 6.17 -17.75 -20.61
CA SER A 357 7.49 -17.86 -19.98
C SER A 357 7.38 -18.25 -18.51
N THR A 358 6.44 -17.67 -17.75
CA THR A 358 6.22 -18.04 -16.35
C THR A 358 5.79 -19.50 -16.22
N LEU A 359 4.80 -19.93 -17.02
CA LEU A 359 4.30 -21.31 -17.01
C LEU A 359 5.38 -22.34 -17.36
N SER A 360 6.31 -22.00 -18.27
CA SER A 360 7.43 -22.86 -18.65
C SER A 360 8.46 -23.08 -17.52
N HIS A 361 8.54 -22.16 -16.53
CA HIS A 361 9.41 -22.32 -15.35
C HIS A 361 8.78 -23.19 -14.23
N VAL A 362 7.44 -23.31 -14.21
CA VAL A 362 6.75 -24.06 -13.13
C VAL A 362 7.18 -25.52 -13.02
N PRO A 363 7.35 -26.30 -14.11
CA PRO A 363 7.84 -27.69 -14.01
C PRO A 363 9.22 -27.79 -13.36
N GLN A 364 10.12 -26.85 -13.63
CA GLN A 364 11.46 -26.81 -13.02
C GLN A 364 11.36 -26.51 -11.52
N ILE A 365 10.58 -25.50 -11.13
CA ILE A 365 10.34 -25.14 -9.72
C ILE A 365 9.75 -26.34 -8.98
N ARG A 366 8.78 -27.03 -9.58
CA ARG A 366 8.16 -28.22 -9.02
C ARG A 366 9.18 -29.36 -8.84
N SER A 367 9.99 -29.63 -9.85
CA SER A 367 11.03 -30.68 -9.80
C SER A 367 12.06 -30.40 -8.70
N ILE A 368 12.49 -29.15 -8.51
CA ILE A 368 13.42 -28.77 -7.44
C ILE A 368 12.80 -29.09 -6.07
N LEU A 369 11.53 -28.72 -5.85
CA LEU A 369 10.85 -28.97 -4.57
C LEU A 369 10.59 -30.48 -4.33
N GLU A 370 10.30 -31.26 -5.38
CA GLU A 370 10.13 -32.72 -5.32
C GLU A 370 11.43 -33.43 -4.96
N THR A 371 12.58 -32.94 -5.42
CA THR A 371 13.91 -33.50 -5.10
C THR A 371 14.24 -33.43 -3.61
N ILE A 372 13.62 -32.49 -2.87
CA ILE A 372 13.85 -32.35 -1.42
C ILE A 372 13.14 -33.45 -0.61
N GLU A 373 12.16 -34.16 -1.16
CA GLU A 373 11.42 -35.29 -0.55
C GLU A 373 10.94 -35.03 0.90
N SER A 374 10.32 -33.85 1.16
CA SER A 374 9.85 -33.51 2.51
C SER A 374 8.33 -33.44 2.61
N PRO A 375 7.69 -34.07 3.60
CA PRO A 375 6.25 -34.00 3.83
C PRO A 375 5.71 -32.56 4.00
N ALA A 376 6.53 -31.63 4.51
CA ALA A 376 6.14 -30.25 4.69
C ALA A 376 5.98 -29.50 3.36
N LEU A 377 6.59 -29.97 2.27
CA LEU A 377 6.48 -29.40 0.93
C LEU A 377 5.38 -30.03 0.09
N GLU A 378 4.86 -31.21 0.44
CA GLU A 378 3.85 -31.94 -0.36
C GLU A 378 2.65 -31.07 -0.74
N SER A 379 2.14 -30.31 0.22
CA SER A 379 0.99 -29.44 -0.01
C SER A 379 1.28 -28.26 -0.97
N LEU A 380 2.52 -27.77 -1.00
CA LEU A 380 2.97 -26.72 -1.92
C LEU A 380 3.19 -27.31 -3.32
N VAL A 381 3.89 -28.45 -3.41
CA VAL A 381 4.13 -29.16 -4.67
C VAL A 381 2.83 -29.56 -5.36
N ALA A 382 1.84 -30.08 -4.60
CA ALA A 382 0.54 -30.47 -5.15
C ALA A 382 -0.25 -29.29 -5.77
N ARG A 383 0.02 -28.06 -5.34
CA ARG A 383 -0.65 -26.85 -5.85
C ARG A 383 0.11 -26.16 -6.99
N LEU A 384 1.33 -26.61 -7.31
CA LEU A 384 2.09 -26.08 -8.45
C LEU A 384 1.59 -26.71 -9.76
N ASP A 385 0.55 -26.10 -10.32
CA ASP A 385 -0.06 -26.50 -11.59
C ASP A 385 0.61 -25.75 -12.73
N ALA A 386 1.33 -26.44 -13.60
CA ALA A 386 2.04 -25.85 -14.72
C ALA A 386 1.14 -25.43 -15.89
N ILE A 387 -0.14 -25.85 -15.90
CA ILE A 387 -1.14 -25.58 -16.93
C ILE A 387 -0.54 -25.75 -18.36
N PRO A 388 -0.02 -26.92 -18.70
CA PRO A 388 0.72 -27.13 -19.95
C PRO A 388 -0.11 -26.87 -21.20
N GLU A 389 -1.42 -27.10 -21.15
CA GLU A 389 -2.35 -26.80 -22.24
C GLU A 389 -2.42 -25.30 -22.55
N LEU A 390 -2.35 -24.43 -21.55
CA LEU A 390 -2.32 -22.98 -21.73
C LEU A 390 -0.97 -22.50 -22.23
N GLU A 391 0.13 -23.02 -21.68
CA GLU A 391 1.47 -22.71 -22.12
C GLU A 391 1.64 -23.06 -23.62
N ASN A 392 1.23 -24.28 -24.03
CA ASN A 392 1.29 -24.71 -25.43
C ASN A 392 0.41 -23.84 -26.35
N LEU A 393 -0.79 -23.43 -25.89
CA LEU A 393 -1.65 -22.54 -26.67
C LEU A 393 -0.93 -21.21 -26.95
N ILE A 394 -0.40 -20.56 -25.92
CA ILE A 394 0.22 -19.24 -26.05
C ILE A 394 1.51 -19.33 -26.88
N SER A 395 2.37 -20.30 -26.59
CA SER A 395 3.67 -20.46 -27.26
C SER A 395 3.52 -20.86 -28.75
N SER A 396 2.43 -21.55 -29.11
CA SER A 396 2.12 -21.89 -30.51
C SER A 396 1.45 -20.74 -31.26
N ALA A 397 0.64 -19.91 -30.55
CA ALA A 397 -0.15 -18.85 -31.17
C ALA A 397 0.61 -17.53 -31.34
N ILE A 398 1.38 -17.12 -30.30
CA ILE A 398 2.02 -15.79 -30.27
C ILE A 398 3.46 -15.86 -30.77
N ASP A 399 3.82 -14.90 -31.62
CA ASP A 399 5.19 -14.80 -32.14
C ASP A 399 6.14 -14.33 -31.00
N PRO A 400 7.29 -14.98 -30.79
CA PRO A 400 8.27 -14.56 -29.78
C PRO A 400 8.73 -13.09 -29.89
N ASP A 401 8.77 -12.57 -31.12
CA ASP A 401 9.19 -11.21 -31.45
C ASP A 401 7.98 -10.26 -31.60
N ALA A 402 6.78 -10.68 -31.17
CA ALA A 402 5.56 -9.88 -31.28
C ALA A 402 5.73 -8.48 -30.68
N PRO A 403 5.24 -7.43 -31.36
CA PRO A 403 5.28 -6.06 -30.84
C PRO A 403 4.34 -5.90 -29.63
N GLN A 404 4.54 -4.85 -28.86
CA GLN A 404 3.65 -4.52 -27.74
C GLN A 404 2.29 -4.02 -28.23
N VAL A 405 2.27 -3.28 -29.34
CA VAL A 405 1.05 -2.66 -29.86
C VAL A 405 0.38 -3.60 -30.87
N ILE A 406 -0.86 -3.97 -30.60
CA ILE A 406 -1.62 -4.96 -31.39
C ILE A 406 -1.78 -4.51 -32.86
N THR A 407 -1.88 -3.20 -33.13
CA THR A 407 -2.10 -2.65 -34.48
C THR A 407 -0.85 -2.65 -35.36
N GLU A 408 0.33 -3.00 -34.84
CA GLU A 408 1.56 -3.08 -35.64
C GLU A 408 1.62 -4.34 -36.52
N GLY A 409 0.80 -5.36 -36.21
CA GLY A 409 0.80 -6.65 -36.89
C GLY A 409 1.97 -7.56 -36.48
N ASN A 410 2.13 -8.71 -37.14
CA ASN A 410 3.11 -9.75 -36.81
C ASN A 410 3.02 -10.27 -35.36
N ILE A 411 1.80 -10.42 -34.89
CA ILE A 411 1.51 -10.88 -33.52
C ILE A 411 1.48 -12.40 -33.47
N ILE A 412 0.86 -13.02 -34.46
CA ILE A 412 0.57 -14.45 -34.52
C ILE A 412 1.73 -15.19 -35.19
N ARG A 413 2.12 -16.28 -34.57
CA ARG A 413 3.23 -17.14 -35.08
C ARG A 413 2.88 -17.77 -36.42
N THR A 414 3.85 -17.82 -37.32
CA THR A 414 3.73 -18.55 -38.61
C THR A 414 3.46 -20.03 -38.34
N GLY A 415 2.50 -20.60 -39.03
CA GLY A 415 2.07 -22.00 -38.88
C GLY A 415 0.91 -22.21 -37.91
N PHE A 416 0.41 -21.12 -37.25
CA PHE A 416 -0.74 -21.23 -36.35
C PHE A 416 -2.08 -21.21 -37.07
N ASP A 417 -2.21 -20.40 -38.15
CA ASP A 417 -3.43 -20.29 -38.95
C ASP A 417 -3.07 -20.27 -40.45
N GLU A 418 -3.59 -21.27 -41.18
CA GLU A 418 -3.28 -21.44 -42.61
C GLU A 418 -3.74 -20.25 -43.47
N THR A 419 -4.89 -19.65 -43.12
CA THR A 419 -5.43 -18.52 -43.91
C THR A 419 -4.55 -17.27 -43.72
N LEU A 420 -4.12 -17.03 -42.47
CA LEU A 420 -3.20 -15.94 -42.18
C LEU A 420 -1.86 -16.10 -42.92
N ASP A 421 -1.33 -17.33 -42.92
CA ASP A 421 -0.07 -17.63 -43.62
C ASP A 421 -0.20 -17.46 -45.13
N GLN A 422 -1.36 -17.77 -45.72
CA GLN A 422 -1.65 -17.48 -47.13
C GLN A 422 -1.62 -15.97 -47.41
N TYR A 423 -2.25 -15.13 -46.60
CA TYR A 423 -2.21 -13.68 -46.75
C TYR A 423 -0.78 -13.13 -46.63
N ARG A 424 0.01 -13.64 -45.71
CA ARG A 424 1.42 -13.27 -45.56
C ARG A 424 2.28 -13.71 -46.75
N LEU A 425 1.96 -14.88 -47.30
CA LEU A 425 2.63 -15.37 -48.51
C LEU A 425 2.38 -14.44 -49.71
N VAL A 426 1.10 -14.04 -49.95
CA VAL A 426 0.74 -13.08 -51.00
C VAL A 426 1.50 -11.76 -50.85
N MET A 427 1.61 -11.22 -49.61
CA MET A 427 2.38 -9.98 -49.36
C MET A 427 3.88 -10.15 -49.66
N ARG A 428 4.47 -11.31 -49.31
CA ARG A 428 5.88 -11.62 -49.51
C ARG A 428 6.18 -11.83 -51.02
N GLU A 429 5.38 -12.66 -51.69
CA GLU A 429 5.49 -12.94 -53.09
C GLU A 429 5.16 -11.72 -53.95
N GLY A 430 4.20 -10.90 -53.55
CA GLY A 430 3.88 -9.63 -54.20
C GLY A 430 5.08 -8.70 -54.31
N THR A 431 5.92 -8.67 -53.27
CA THR A 431 7.19 -7.91 -53.30
C THR A 431 8.16 -8.46 -54.37
N SER A 432 8.23 -9.79 -54.50
CA SER A 432 9.03 -10.44 -55.57
C SER A 432 8.43 -10.16 -56.93
N TRP A 433 7.12 -10.26 -57.10
CA TRP A 433 6.42 -9.97 -58.33
C TRP A 433 6.61 -8.52 -58.80
N ILE A 434 6.63 -7.55 -57.87
CA ILE A 434 6.95 -6.14 -58.19
C ILE A 434 8.38 -6.02 -58.72
N ALA A 435 9.36 -6.73 -58.16
CA ALA A 435 10.74 -6.74 -58.65
C ALA A 435 10.84 -7.38 -60.04
N ASP A 436 10.09 -8.46 -60.28
CA ASP A 436 10.02 -9.11 -61.57
C ASP A 436 9.38 -8.21 -62.62
N ILE A 437 8.30 -7.51 -62.30
CA ILE A 437 7.69 -6.50 -63.17
C ILE A 437 8.69 -5.36 -63.47
N GLU A 438 9.41 -4.88 -62.47
CA GLU A 438 10.44 -3.86 -62.68
C GLU A 438 11.50 -4.32 -63.68
N ALA A 439 11.99 -5.54 -63.52
CA ALA A 439 12.98 -6.11 -64.42
C ALA A 439 12.44 -6.27 -65.85
N LYS A 440 11.23 -6.85 -66.00
CA LYS A 440 10.55 -7.06 -67.28
C LYS A 440 10.28 -5.73 -68.01
N GLU A 441 9.75 -4.73 -67.33
CA GLU A 441 9.44 -3.45 -67.94
C GLU A 441 10.69 -2.60 -68.19
N ARG A 442 11.77 -2.79 -67.41
CA ARG A 442 13.09 -2.19 -67.72
C ARG A 442 13.66 -2.71 -68.97
N GLU A 443 13.59 -4.03 -69.22
CA GLU A 443 14.05 -4.66 -70.44
C GLU A 443 13.19 -4.25 -71.64
N ALA A 444 11.89 -4.28 -71.57
CA ALA A 444 10.92 -3.95 -72.59
C ALA A 444 10.99 -2.48 -73.03
N SER A 445 11.17 -1.54 -72.07
CA SER A 445 11.22 -0.09 -72.37
C SER A 445 12.59 0.41 -72.78
N GLY A 446 13.68 -0.37 -72.48
CA GLY A 446 15.05 0.10 -72.66
C GLY A 446 15.49 1.24 -71.75
N ILE A 447 14.71 1.57 -70.73
CA ILE A 447 15.00 2.61 -69.72
C ILE A 447 15.88 2.01 -68.63
N ALA A 448 17.16 2.20 -68.67
CA ALA A 448 18.18 1.55 -67.86
C ALA A 448 17.97 1.80 -66.35
N ASN A 449 17.42 2.96 -65.98
CA ASN A 449 17.17 3.37 -64.60
C ASN A 449 15.69 3.32 -64.22
N LEU A 450 14.88 2.51 -64.89
CA LEU A 450 13.49 2.31 -64.51
C LEU A 450 13.41 1.61 -63.14
N LYS A 451 12.73 2.24 -62.17
CA LYS A 451 12.50 1.69 -60.83
C LYS A 451 11.06 1.84 -60.43
N ILE A 452 10.56 0.89 -59.64
CA ILE A 452 9.29 1.00 -58.99
C ILE A 452 9.52 1.55 -57.58
N ASP A 453 8.89 2.70 -57.29
CA ASP A 453 8.89 3.31 -55.97
C ASP A 453 7.48 3.27 -55.40
N TYR A 454 7.36 3.49 -54.09
CA TYR A 454 6.08 3.53 -53.37
C TYR A 454 5.89 4.84 -52.61
N ASN A 455 4.70 5.41 -52.62
CA ASN A 455 4.29 6.42 -51.68
C ASN A 455 2.80 6.25 -51.29
N LYS A 456 2.41 6.78 -50.11
CA LYS A 456 1.05 6.64 -49.57
C LYS A 456 -0.06 7.23 -50.47
N LYS A 457 0.24 8.21 -51.34
CA LYS A 457 -0.75 8.90 -52.16
C LYS A 457 -0.99 8.21 -53.51
N ASP A 458 0.08 7.78 -54.18
CA ASP A 458 0.01 7.25 -55.54
C ASP A 458 0.21 5.70 -55.59
N GLY A 459 0.51 5.06 -54.45
CA GLY A 459 0.83 3.65 -54.35
C GLY A 459 2.17 3.29 -54.99
N TYR A 460 2.27 2.12 -55.60
CA TYR A 460 3.45 1.73 -56.40
C TYR A 460 3.40 2.41 -57.74
N TYR A 461 4.55 2.94 -58.20
CA TYR A 461 4.66 3.62 -59.48
C TYR A 461 6.07 3.45 -60.08
N PHE A 462 6.14 3.44 -61.42
CA PHE A 462 7.37 3.57 -62.13
C PHE A 462 7.81 5.04 -62.14
N HIS A 463 9.03 5.28 -61.76
CA HIS A 463 9.64 6.60 -61.79
C HIS A 463 10.41 6.79 -63.09
N VAL A 464 9.97 7.74 -63.93
CA VAL A 464 10.60 8.05 -65.23
C VAL A 464 11.01 9.52 -65.26
N THR A 465 12.27 9.79 -65.54
CA THR A 465 12.79 11.15 -65.74
C THR A 465 12.28 11.76 -67.03
N ASN A 466 12.16 13.09 -67.11
CA ASN A 466 11.65 13.79 -68.31
C ASN A 466 12.46 13.49 -69.55
N SER A 467 13.77 13.16 -69.49
CA SER A 467 14.65 12.79 -70.60
C SER A 467 14.30 11.43 -71.21
N GLN A 468 13.52 10.59 -70.48
CA GLN A 468 13.18 9.24 -70.94
C GLN A 468 11.70 9.07 -71.30
N LEU A 469 10.92 10.13 -71.27
CA LEU A 469 9.48 10.09 -71.55
C LEU A 469 9.16 9.56 -72.95
N GLY A 470 10.04 9.75 -73.94
CA GLY A 470 9.87 9.22 -75.31
C GLY A 470 9.96 7.70 -75.43
N ASN A 471 10.54 7.03 -74.42
CA ASN A 471 10.70 5.58 -74.36
C ASN A 471 9.62 4.88 -73.47
N VAL A 472 8.66 5.65 -72.98
CA VAL A 472 7.60 5.08 -72.17
C VAL A 472 6.68 4.24 -73.05
N PRO A 473 6.42 2.96 -72.68
CA PRO A 473 5.51 2.09 -73.39
C PRO A 473 4.06 2.60 -73.42
N SER A 474 3.31 2.27 -74.43
CA SER A 474 1.93 2.73 -74.63
C SER A 474 0.93 2.18 -73.57
N HIS A 475 1.29 1.08 -72.89
CA HIS A 475 0.49 0.47 -71.85
C HIS A 475 0.71 1.10 -70.46
N PHE A 476 1.64 2.06 -70.33
CA PHE A 476 1.83 2.84 -69.14
C PHE A 476 0.78 3.98 -69.08
N PHE A 477 0.06 4.06 -67.95
CA PHE A 477 -0.80 5.20 -67.67
C PHE A 477 -0.16 6.14 -66.65
N ARG A 478 -0.33 7.45 -66.87
CA ARG A 478 0.25 8.48 -65.99
C ARG A 478 -0.51 8.62 -64.67
N LYS A 479 0.19 8.45 -63.53
CA LYS A 479 -0.36 8.68 -62.17
C LYS A 479 -0.12 10.10 -61.67
N ALA A 480 1.08 10.68 -61.91
CA ALA A 480 1.39 12.05 -61.46
C ALA A 480 2.56 12.65 -62.29
N THR A 481 2.54 13.96 -62.41
CA THR A 481 3.59 14.75 -63.05
C THR A 481 4.33 15.59 -62.02
N LEU A 482 5.68 15.46 -62.01
CA LEU A 482 6.56 16.22 -61.15
C LEU A 482 7.43 17.17 -61.98
N LYS A 483 8.20 18.06 -61.35
CA LYS A 483 9.03 19.03 -62.03
C LYS A 483 10.09 18.42 -63.00
N ASN A 484 10.71 17.31 -62.62
CA ASN A 484 11.84 16.67 -63.32
C ASN A 484 11.57 15.20 -63.68
N SER A 485 10.38 14.66 -63.42
CA SER A 485 10.02 13.28 -63.67
C SER A 485 8.51 13.09 -63.72
N GLU A 486 8.05 11.95 -64.17
CA GLU A 486 6.66 11.55 -64.20
C GLU A 486 6.55 10.16 -63.54
N ARG A 487 5.36 9.91 -62.94
CA ARG A 487 4.99 8.65 -62.31
C ARG A 487 3.98 7.93 -63.17
N PHE A 488 4.26 6.66 -63.44
CA PHE A 488 3.42 5.83 -64.28
C PHE A 488 3.00 4.58 -63.54
N GLY A 489 1.87 4.02 -63.89
CA GLY A 489 1.36 2.72 -63.48
C GLY A 489 1.16 1.81 -64.70
N THR A 490 1.06 0.52 -64.46
CA THR A 490 0.54 -0.49 -65.40
C THR A 490 -0.63 -1.21 -64.77
N GLU A 491 -1.51 -1.83 -65.59
CA GLU A 491 -2.62 -2.62 -65.09
C GLU A 491 -2.15 -3.80 -64.23
N GLU A 492 -1.01 -4.43 -64.61
CA GLU A 492 -0.42 -5.55 -63.87
C GLU A 492 0.10 -5.10 -62.50
N LEU A 493 0.78 -3.94 -62.44
CA LEU A 493 1.24 -3.36 -61.16
C LEU A 493 0.06 -2.95 -60.26
N ALA A 494 -1.00 -2.36 -60.84
CA ALA A 494 -2.19 -1.97 -60.09
C ALA A 494 -2.97 -3.21 -59.55
N ARG A 495 -3.03 -4.30 -60.29
CA ARG A 495 -3.65 -5.55 -59.84
C ARG A 495 -2.87 -6.16 -58.66
N ILE A 496 -1.53 -6.26 -58.76
CA ILE A 496 -0.71 -6.81 -57.67
C ILE A 496 -0.78 -5.91 -56.45
N GLU A 497 -0.74 -4.60 -56.62
CA GLU A 497 -0.96 -3.63 -55.53
C GLU A 497 -2.29 -3.85 -54.82
N GLY A 498 -3.38 -4.05 -55.58
CA GLY A 498 -4.69 -4.34 -55.03
C GLY A 498 -4.71 -5.63 -54.21
N GLU A 499 -4.14 -6.72 -54.74
CA GLU A 499 -4.02 -8.01 -54.06
C GLU A 499 -3.22 -7.92 -52.76
N MET A 500 -2.09 -7.18 -52.77
CA MET A 500 -1.25 -6.96 -51.61
C MET A 500 -1.95 -6.12 -50.53
N LEU A 501 -2.66 -5.05 -50.92
CA LEU A 501 -3.39 -4.19 -50.00
C LEU A 501 -4.55 -4.96 -49.35
N GLU A 502 -5.30 -5.73 -50.14
CA GLU A 502 -6.40 -6.56 -49.62
C GLU A 502 -5.85 -7.64 -48.66
N ALA A 503 -4.76 -8.32 -49.06
CA ALA A 503 -4.11 -9.33 -48.20
C ALA A 503 -3.59 -8.70 -46.90
N ARG A 504 -3.04 -7.48 -46.95
CA ARG A 504 -2.57 -6.75 -45.76
C ARG A 504 -3.69 -6.41 -44.83
N GLU A 505 -4.81 -5.90 -45.32
CA GLU A 505 -5.99 -5.55 -44.51
C GLU A 505 -6.61 -6.80 -43.88
N LYS A 506 -6.83 -7.86 -44.65
CA LYS A 506 -7.34 -9.14 -44.18
C LYS A 506 -6.42 -9.82 -43.18
N SER A 507 -5.10 -9.75 -43.40
CA SER A 507 -4.10 -10.27 -42.47
C SER A 507 -4.17 -9.53 -41.12
N ALA A 508 -4.23 -8.19 -41.13
CA ALA A 508 -4.30 -7.39 -39.89
C ALA A 508 -5.59 -7.66 -39.11
N ASN A 509 -6.72 -7.75 -39.80
CA ASN A 509 -8.00 -8.06 -39.16
C ASN A 509 -8.03 -9.48 -38.58
N LEU A 510 -7.53 -10.47 -39.35
CA LEU A 510 -7.47 -11.85 -38.89
C LEU A 510 -6.48 -12.05 -37.73
N GLU A 511 -5.32 -11.38 -37.75
CA GLU A 511 -4.40 -11.38 -36.60
C GLU A 511 -5.07 -10.86 -35.32
N TYR A 512 -5.80 -9.76 -35.43
CA TYR A 512 -6.55 -9.20 -34.30
C TYR A 512 -7.63 -10.18 -33.80
N GLU A 513 -8.39 -10.79 -34.69
CA GLU A 513 -9.43 -11.78 -34.31
C GLU A 513 -8.82 -13.01 -33.64
N ILE A 514 -7.70 -13.54 -34.16
CA ILE A 514 -7.01 -14.68 -33.55
C ILE A 514 -6.48 -14.28 -32.17
N PHE A 515 -5.86 -13.12 -32.05
CA PHE A 515 -5.37 -12.63 -30.75
C PHE A 515 -6.50 -12.50 -29.72
N MET A 516 -7.66 -11.98 -30.14
CA MET A 516 -8.82 -11.86 -29.26
C MET A 516 -9.33 -13.23 -28.79
N ARG A 517 -9.38 -14.22 -29.70
CA ARG A 517 -9.75 -15.61 -29.35
C ARG A 517 -8.75 -16.24 -28.36
N VAL A 518 -7.45 -16.05 -28.58
CA VAL A 518 -6.42 -16.54 -27.65
C VAL A 518 -6.58 -15.91 -26.28
N ARG A 519 -6.81 -14.59 -26.22
CA ARG A 519 -7.02 -13.86 -24.96
C ARG A 519 -8.27 -14.35 -24.21
N GLU A 520 -9.37 -14.59 -24.92
CA GLU A 520 -10.59 -15.14 -24.34
C GLU A 520 -10.37 -16.55 -23.78
N GLU A 521 -9.62 -17.38 -24.51
CA GLU A 521 -9.27 -18.73 -24.04
C GLU A 521 -8.41 -18.68 -22.76
N VAL A 522 -7.42 -17.77 -22.68
CA VAL A 522 -6.64 -17.52 -21.44
C VAL A 522 -7.55 -17.16 -20.27
N GLY A 523 -8.62 -16.41 -20.51
CA GLY A 523 -9.62 -16.03 -19.51
C GLY A 523 -10.26 -17.22 -18.78
N LYS A 524 -10.36 -18.39 -19.40
CA LYS A 524 -10.93 -19.60 -18.79
C LYS A 524 -10.02 -20.20 -17.69
N TYR A 525 -8.74 -19.85 -17.68
CA TYR A 525 -7.75 -20.38 -16.75
C TYR A 525 -7.48 -19.46 -15.54
N ILE A 526 -8.20 -18.36 -15.41
CA ILE A 526 -7.97 -17.32 -14.39
C ILE A 526 -7.87 -17.92 -12.98
N GLN A 527 -8.80 -18.77 -12.57
CA GLN A 527 -8.80 -19.35 -11.21
C GLN A 527 -7.57 -20.24 -10.96
N ARG A 528 -7.16 -21.05 -11.95
CA ARG A 528 -5.96 -21.88 -11.84
C ARG A 528 -4.70 -21.05 -11.77
N LEU A 529 -4.61 -19.98 -12.58
CA LEU A 529 -3.51 -19.03 -12.56
C LEU A 529 -3.40 -18.29 -11.23
N GLN A 530 -4.52 -17.89 -10.62
CA GLN A 530 -4.53 -17.27 -9.30
C GLN A 530 -4.06 -18.23 -8.19
N ALA A 531 -4.48 -19.49 -8.23
CA ALA A 531 -4.03 -20.51 -7.29
C ALA A 531 -2.52 -20.78 -7.43
N LEU A 532 -2.01 -20.83 -8.66
CA LEU A 532 -0.59 -20.94 -8.97
C LEU A 532 0.19 -19.72 -8.43
N ALA A 533 -0.31 -18.50 -8.71
CA ALA A 533 0.31 -17.26 -8.24
C ALA A 533 0.50 -17.24 -6.72
N GLN A 534 -0.55 -17.59 -5.97
CA GLN A 534 -0.50 -17.65 -4.51
C GLN A 534 0.50 -18.70 -4.01
N THR A 535 0.60 -19.83 -4.69
CA THR A 535 1.56 -20.89 -4.32
C THR A 535 2.99 -20.45 -4.58
N LEU A 536 3.26 -19.87 -5.76
CA LEU A 536 4.59 -19.33 -6.10
C LEU A 536 5.00 -18.20 -5.14
N ALA A 537 4.09 -17.28 -4.81
CA ALA A 537 4.34 -16.23 -3.82
C ALA A 537 4.69 -16.81 -2.45
N THR A 538 3.99 -17.88 -2.02
CA THR A 538 4.27 -18.55 -0.73
C THR A 538 5.65 -19.19 -0.73
N VAL A 539 6.01 -19.90 -1.79
CA VAL A 539 7.35 -20.51 -1.94
C VAL A 539 8.42 -19.43 -1.93
N ASP A 540 8.21 -18.33 -2.63
CA ASP A 540 9.14 -17.21 -2.72
C ASP A 540 9.36 -16.52 -1.36
N VAL A 541 8.31 -16.29 -0.56
CA VAL A 541 8.44 -15.73 0.79
C VAL A 541 9.19 -16.67 1.72
N LEU A 542 8.90 -17.97 1.68
CA LEU A 542 9.56 -18.95 2.56
C LEU A 542 11.04 -19.12 2.19
N GLN A 543 11.40 -19.11 0.91
CA GLN A 543 12.80 -19.08 0.50
C GLN A 543 13.49 -17.79 0.93
N SER A 544 12.81 -16.64 0.82
CA SER A 544 13.31 -15.34 1.30
C SER A 544 13.63 -15.40 2.81
N PHE A 545 12.75 -15.98 3.62
CA PHE A 545 13.00 -16.18 5.06
C PHE A 545 14.25 -17.01 5.32
N ALA A 546 14.49 -18.07 4.56
CA ALA A 546 15.68 -18.88 4.70
C ALA A 546 16.96 -18.12 4.30
N VAL A 547 16.94 -17.36 3.20
CA VAL A 547 18.08 -16.52 2.79
C VAL A 547 18.42 -15.48 3.85
N VAL A 548 17.40 -14.81 4.40
CA VAL A 548 17.61 -13.80 5.45
C VAL A 548 18.04 -14.47 6.75
N ALA A 549 17.50 -15.63 7.10
CA ALA A 549 17.90 -16.35 8.31
C ALA A 549 19.39 -16.74 8.28
N GLU A 550 19.88 -17.19 7.13
CA GLU A 550 21.30 -17.50 6.95
C GLU A 550 22.17 -16.24 6.99
N SER A 551 21.84 -15.21 6.18
CA SER A 551 22.66 -14.00 6.06
C SER A 551 22.70 -13.13 7.32
N GLN A 552 21.63 -13.14 8.13
CA GLN A 552 21.50 -12.37 9.37
C GLN A 552 21.70 -13.23 10.62
N HIS A 553 22.10 -14.51 10.47
CA HIS A 553 22.31 -15.45 11.58
C HIS A 553 21.12 -15.51 12.53
N LEU A 554 19.92 -15.71 11.98
CA LEU A 554 18.69 -15.84 12.74
C LEU A 554 18.55 -17.27 13.28
N VAL A 555 17.80 -17.43 14.36
CA VAL A 555 17.54 -18.75 14.98
C VAL A 555 16.06 -19.05 14.99
N ARG A 556 15.71 -20.33 14.95
CA ARG A 556 14.32 -20.78 15.07
C ARG A 556 13.80 -20.50 16.48
N PRO A 557 12.73 -19.70 16.65
CA PRO A 557 12.10 -19.49 17.94
C PRO A 557 11.22 -20.69 18.32
N SER A 558 11.08 -20.94 19.62
CA SER A 558 10.11 -21.89 20.16
C SER A 558 8.92 -21.17 20.79
N PHE A 559 7.74 -21.81 20.75
CA PHE A 559 6.54 -21.25 21.36
C PHE A 559 6.14 -22.06 22.60
N THR A 560 6.03 -21.36 23.72
CA THR A 560 5.59 -21.94 25.00
C THR A 560 4.08 -21.76 25.19
N SER A 561 3.47 -22.66 25.97
CA SER A 561 2.09 -22.52 26.45
C SER A 561 1.98 -21.65 27.70
N SER A 562 3.09 -21.37 28.36
CA SER A 562 3.15 -20.46 29.51
C SER A 562 3.31 -19.02 29.03
N ARG A 563 2.99 -18.05 29.90
CA ARG A 563 3.20 -16.63 29.64
C ARG A 563 4.67 -16.18 29.75
N SER A 564 5.60 -17.14 29.84
CA SER A 564 7.03 -16.84 29.97
C SER A 564 7.65 -16.49 28.62
N LEU A 565 8.39 -15.39 28.59
CA LEU A 565 9.17 -14.91 27.46
C LEU A 565 10.65 -14.92 27.84
N GLN A 566 11.47 -15.62 27.07
CA GLN A 566 12.91 -15.66 27.25
C GLN A 566 13.62 -15.48 25.91
N ILE A 567 14.38 -14.41 25.78
CA ILE A 567 15.24 -14.13 24.62
C ILE A 567 16.67 -13.98 25.14
N LYS A 568 17.59 -14.79 24.63
CA LYS A 568 19.03 -14.71 24.95
C LYS A 568 19.74 -13.99 23.83
N LYS A 569 20.50 -12.94 24.18
CA LYS A 569 21.28 -12.13 23.25
C LYS A 569 20.48 -11.71 22.03
N GLY A 570 19.28 -11.17 22.25
CA GLY A 570 18.44 -10.61 21.20
C GLY A 570 19.13 -9.42 20.53
N ARG A 571 18.81 -9.21 19.25
CA ARG A 571 19.36 -8.13 18.43
C ARG A 571 18.23 -7.41 17.69
N HIS A 572 18.39 -6.14 17.40
CA HIS A 572 17.48 -5.44 16.50
C HIS A 572 18.02 -5.53 15.07
N ALA A 573 17.59 -6.52 14.31
CA ALA A 573 18.20 -6.89 13.04
C ALA A 573 18.30 -5.74 12.02
N VAL A 574 17.30 -4.84 11.96
CA VAL A 574 17.33 -3.68 11.06
C VAL A 574 18.44 -2.70 11.47
N VAL A 575 18.52 -2.38 12.76
CA VAL A 575 19.56 -1.47 13.29
C VAL A 575 20.94 -2.09 13.11
N GLU A 576 21.09 -3.38 13.41
CA GLU A 576 22.31 -4.14 13.22
C GLU A 576 22.79 -4.13 11.76
N LYS A 577 21.86 -4.34 10.79
CA LYS A 577 22.19 -4.31 9.36
C LYS A 577 22.65 -2.92 8.90
N VAL A 578 22.09 -1.84 9.49
CA VAL A 578 22.47 -0.46 9.17
C VAL A 578 23.81 -0.06 9.81
N MET A 579 24.03 -0.44 11.07
CA MET A 579 25.24 -0.06 11.82
C MET A 579 26.45 -1.00 11.55
N GLY A 580 26.20 -2.21 11.08
CA GLY A 580 27.17 -3.30 11.00
C GLY A 580 27.19 -4.15 12.28
N ALA A 581 27.28 -5.48 12.08
CA ALA A 581 27.15 -6.47 13.15
C ALA A 581 28.14 -6.30 14.32
N GLN A 582 29.34 -5.78 14.08
CA GLN A 582 30.36 -5.57 15.12
C GLN A 582 30.05 -4.38 16.06
N SER A 583 29.17 -3.49 15.66
CA SER A 583 28.82 -2.27 16.41
C SER A 583 27.56 -2.44 17.27
N TYR A 584 26.79 -3.51 17.08
CA TYR A 584 25.55 -3.75 17.81
C TYR A 584 25.79 -4.57 19.08
N ILE A 585 25.23 -4.13 20.21
CA ILE A 585 25.32 -4.86 21.50
C ILE A 585 24.06 -5.68 21.75
N PRO A 586 24.13 -7.02 21.74
CA PRO A 586 22.98 -7.88 21.99
C PRO A 586 22.47 -7.82 23.43
N ASN A 587 21.16 -7.79 23.62
CA ASN A 587 20.50 -7.76 24.92
C ASN A 587 19.58 -8.96 25.14
N SER A 588 19.59 -9.53 26.35
CA SER A 588 18.67 -10.57 26.76
C SER A 588 17.43 -9.98 27.39
N ILE A 589 16.28 -10.66 27.23
CA ILE A 589 14.98 -10.27 27.79
C ILE A 589 14.44 -11.50 28.52
N LEU A 590 14.04 -11.32 29.78
CA LEU A 590 13.37 -12.35 30.56
C LEU A 590 12.13 -11.71 31.21
N LEU A 591 10.96 -12.17 30.80
CA LEU A 591 9.68 -11.88 31.43
C LEU A 591 9.03 -13.23 31.74
N ASP A 592 9.35 -13.79 32.90
CA ASP A 592 8.87 -15.10 33.33
C ASP A 592 7.41 -15.07 33.81
N GLN A 593 6.97 -16.08 34.54
CA GLN A 593 5.59 -16.14 35.04
C GLN A 593 5.35 -15.15 36.18
N GLU A 594 6.40 -14.75 36.88
CA GLU A 594 6.35 -13.85 38.04
C GLU A 594 6.63 -12.39 37.66
N THR A 595 7.19 -12.13 36.47
CA THR A 595 7.50 -10.80 35.98
C THR A 595 6.62 -10.44 34.79
N ASP A 596 5.72 -9.47 34.96
CA ASP A 596 4.90 -8.94 33.86
C ASP A 596 5.46 -7.62 33.32
N ILE A 597 6.07 -6.79 34.19
CA ILE A 597 6.51 -5.44 33.83
C ILE A 597 8.01 -5.29 34.05
N GLN A 598 8.77 -4.85 33.04
CA GLN A 598 10.12 -4.29 33.19
C GLN A 598 10.09 -2.78 33.11
N LEU A 599 10.45 -2.12 34.20
CA LEU A 599 10.64 -0.68 34.26
C LEU A 599 12.08 -0.36 33.89
N ILE A 600 12.25 0.36 32.74
CA ILE A 600 13.55 0.61 32.13
C ILE A 600 14.00 2.03 32.42
N THR A 601 15.10 2.20 33.14
CA THR A 601 15.69 3.52 33.43
C THR A 601 17.01 3.70 32.67
N GLY A 602 17.39 4.95 32.50
CA GLY A 602 18.65 5.33 31.83
C GLY A 602 18.50 6.60 31.02
N PRO A 603 19.60 7.20 30.59
CA PRO A 603 19.61 8.48 29.86
C PRO A 603 19.06 8.32 28.44
N ASN A 604 18.73 9.47 27.82
CA ASN A 604 18.42 9.51 26.39
C ASN A 604 19.64 9.07 25.57
N MET A 605 19.39 8.52 24.38
CA MET A 605 20.43 7.95 23.48
C MET A 605 21.13 6.69 24.01
N SER A 606 20.79 6.17 25.17
CA SER A 606 21.39 4.96 25.73
C SER A 606 20.92 3.65 25.08
N GLY A 607 19.84 3.69 24.31
CA GLY A 607 19.30 2.53 23.57
C GLY A 607 18.04 1.91 24.17
N LYS A 608 17.34 2.56 25.13
CA LYS A 608 16.07 2.08 25.72
C LYS A 608 15.03 1.75 24.64
N SER A 609 14.72 2.71 23.77
CA SER A 609 13.72 2.55 22.69
C SER A 609 14.13 1.46 21.70
N THR A 610 15.44 1.30 21.41
CA THR A 610 15.95 0.23 20.54
C THR A 610 15.76 -1.14 21.18
N TYR A 611 15.96 -1.26 22.50
CA TYR A 611 15.69 -2.49 23.26
C TYR A 611 14.22 -2.90 23.23
N MET A 612 13.32 -1.94 23.38
CA MET A 612 11.87 -2.18 23.31
C MET A 612 11.44 -2.59 21.91
N ARG A 613 11.91 -1.86 20.88
CA ARG A 613 11.64 -2.21 19.46
C ARG A 613 12.21 -3.57 19.09
N GLN A 614 13.38 -3.95 19.63
CA GLN A 614 13.97 -5.28 19.47
C GLN A 614 13.00 -6.39 19.86
N LEU A 615 12.32 -6.24 21.03
CA LEU A 615 11.35 -7.22 21.48
C LEU A 615 10.16 -7.33 20.53
N ALA A 616 9.55 -6.20 20.16
CA ALA A 616 8.43 -6.19 19.21
C ALA A 616 8.81 -6.84 17.88
N MET A 617 9.98 -6.49 17.32
CA MET A 617 10.46 -7.08 16.07
C MET A 617 10.64 -8.61 16.17
N ILE A 618 11.21 -9.11 17.27
CA ILE A 618 11.40 -10.55 17.48
C ILE A 618 10.03 -11.25 17.55
N VAL A 619 9.06 -10.68 18.25
CA VAL A 619 7.70 -11.23 18.34
C VAL A 619 7.02 -11.25 16.96
N ILE A 620 7.07 -10.16 16.22
CA ILE A 620 6.49 -10.06 14.88
C ILE A 620 7.14 -11.08 13.93
N MET A 621 8.47 -11.15 13.90
CA MET A 621 9.21 -12.10 13.07
C MET A 621 8.86 -13.55 13.43
N ALA A 622 8.77 -13.88 14.72
CA ALA A 622 8.37 -15.20 15.18
C ALA A 622 6.95 -15.57 14.72
N GLN A 623 5.98 -14.67 14.93
CA GLN A 623 4.56 -14.91 14.61
C GLN A 623 4.24 -14.85 13.12
N MET A 624 5.04 -14.20 12.29
CA MET A 624 4.90 -14.34 10.84
C MET A 624 5.46 -15.66 10.29
N GLY A 625 6.12 -16.46 11.13
CA GLY A 625 6.69 -17.77 10.78
C GLY A 625 8.15 -17.73 10.33
N SER A 626 8.85 -16.60 10.56
CA SER A 626 10.27 -16.47 10.30
C SER A 626 11.14 -16.91 11.49
N TYR A 627 12.43 -16.96 11.27
CA TYR A 627 13.45 -17.05 12.32
C TYR A 627 13.72 -15.67 12.90
N VAL A 628 14.37 -15.61 14.08
CA VAL A 628 14.51 -14.39 14.87
C VAL A 628 15.98 -14.06 15.20
N PRO A 629 16.34 -12.77 15.31
CA PRO A 629 17.69 -12.32 15.61
C PRO A 629 18.02 -12.48 17.11
N ALA A 630 18.38 -13.67 17.52
CA ALA A 630 18.76 -14.01 18.90
C ALA A 630 19.74 -15.18 18.93
N GLN A 631 20.31 -15.46 20.09
CA GLN A 631 21.02 -16.73 20.34
C GLN A 631 20.02 -17.87 20.59
N SER A 632 18.92 -17.58 21.29
CA SER A 632 17.77 -18.45 21.46
C SER A 632 16.55 -17.61 21.87
N ALA A 633 15.35 -18.03 21.46
CA ALA A 633 14.10 -17.40 21.82
C ALA A 633 13.02 -18.43 22.15
N SER A 634 12.36 -18.25 23.29
CA SER A 634 11.17 -18.98 23.72
C SER A 634 10.10 -17.96 24.06
N LEU A 635 9.00 -17.95 23.32
CA LEU A 635 7.99 -16.90 23.32
C LEU A 635 6.61 -17.46 23.63
N PRO A 636 5.75 -16.75 24.36
CA PRO A 636 4.31 -16.99 24.30
C PRO A 636 3.76 -16.50 22.94
N LEU A 637 2.54 -16.86 22.61
CA LEU A 637 1.81 -16.23 21.51
C LEU A 637 1.15 -14.96 22.02
N PHE A 638 1.40 -13.85 21.32
CA PHE A 638 0.77 -12.58 21.61
C PHE A 638 -0.45 -12.37 20.70
N ASP A 639 -1.50 -11.78 21.25
CA ASP A 639 -2.71 -11.39 20.54
C ASP A 639 -2.64 -9.95 20.00
N ALA A 640 -1.93 -9.07 20.70
CA ALA A 640 -1.76 -7.67 20.29
C ALA A 640 -0.42 -7.08 20.74
N ILE A 641 0.06 -6.09 20.00
CA ILE A 641 1.20 -5.24 20.39
C ILE A 641 0.72 -3.79 20.40
N PHE A 642 0.87 -3.13 21.53
CA PHE A 642 0.62 -1.70 21.71
C PHE A 642 1.93 -0.98 21.95
N THR A 643 2.17 0.07 21.18
CA THR A 643 3.40 0.86 21.34
C THR A 643 3.10 2.34 21.49
N ARG A 644 3.86 2.98 22.38
CA ARG A 644 4.06 4.41 22.41
C ARG A 644 5.56 4.67 22.46
N ILE A 645 6.20 4.73 21.29
CA ILE A 645 7.65 4.88 21.15
C ILE A 645 7.94 6.06 20.19
N GLY A 646 8.51 7.12 20.72
CA GLY A 646 8.82 8.36 19.99
C GLY A 646 7.62 9.29 19.87
N ALA A 647 7.87 10.59 19.84
CA ALA A 647 6.86 11.61 19.56
C ALA A 647 6.80 11.83 18.04
N ALA A 648 5.69 11.51 17.41
CA ALA A 648 5.32 12.09 16.14
C ALA A 648 4.43 13.30 16.44
N ASP A 649 4.92 14.50 16.17
CA ASP A 649 4.09 15.71 16.20
C ASP A 649 3.10 15.62 15.03
N ASP A 650 1.84 15.31 15.33
CA ASP A 650 0.77 15.39 14.33
C ASP A 650 0.29 16.85 14.22
N LEU A 651 1.08 17.64 13.51
CA LEU A 651 0.78 19.06 13.23
C LEU A 651 -0.50 19.23 12.39
N VAL A 652 -0.93 18.18 11.69
CA VAL A 652 -2.07 18.24 10.77
C VAL A 652 -3.40 18.13 11.51
N SER A 653 -3.48 17.31 12.57
CA SER A 653 -4.69 17.15 13.36
C SER A 653 -4.93 18.29 14.37
N GLY A 654 -3.93 19.16 14.61
CA GLY A 654 -4.02 20.24 15.59
C GLY A 654 -4.15 19.77 17.04
N GLN A 655 -3.95 18.47 17.31
CA GLN A 655 -4.00 17.89 18.65
C GLN A 655 -2.66 18.10 19.36
N SER A 656 -2.74 18.37 20.67
CA SER A 656 -1.55 18.41 21.52
C SER A 656 -0.85 17.05 21.55
N THR A 657 0.49 17.03 21.51
CA THR A 657 1.30 15.80 21.64
C THR A 657 0.92 14.99 22.88
N PHE A 658 0.58 15.65 23.98
CA PHE A 658 0.10 14.99 25.20
C PHE A 658 -1.27 14.32 25.02
N MET A 659 -2.20 14.94 24.27
CA MET A 659 -3.50 14.32 23.98
C MET A 659 -3.36 13.06 23.15
N VAL A 660 -2.53 13.08 22.10
CA VAL A 660 -2.23 11.89 21.28
C VAL A 660 -1.61 10.80 22.14
N GLU A 661 -0.65 11.15 23.00
CA GLU A 661 -0.04 10.23 23.97
C GLU A 661 -1.07 9.55 24.88
N MET A 662 -2.00 10.33 25.42
CA MET A 662 -3.06 9.79 26.29
C MET A 662 -4.07 8.94 25.52
N MET A 663 -4.37 9.26 24.27
CA MET A 663 -5.23 8.43 23.42
C MET A 663 -4.60 7.06 23.11
N GLU A 664 -3.31 7.02 22.81
CA GLU A 664 -2.57 5.78 22.56
C GLU A 664 -2.48 4.92 23.83
N ALA A 665 -2.18 5.53 24.98
CA ALA A 665 -2.17 4.85 26.27
C ALA A 665 -3.56 4.32 26.64
N ASN A 666 -4.63 5.10 26.45
CA ASN A 666 -6.01 4.69 26.70
C ASN A 666 -6.41 3.49 25.83
N ARG A 667 -6.00 3.48 24.56
CA ARG A 667 -6.26 2.32 23.68
C ARG A 667 -5.59 1.06 24.20
N ALA A 668 -4.30 1.13 24.53
CA ALA A 668 -3.58 0.00 25.13
C ALA A 668 -4.26 -0.49 26.43
N ILE A 669 -4.64 0.41 27.33
CA ILE A 669 -5.27 0.06 28.61
C ILE A 669 -6.64 -0.61 28.41
N ARG A 670 -7.43 -0.16 27.44
CA ARG A 670 -8.78 -0.69 27.19
C ARG A 670 -8.80 -1.99 26.39
N GLN A 671 -7.86 -2.17 25.46
CA GLN A 671 -7.89 -3.27 24.49
C GLN A 671 -6.90 -4.38 24.83
N ALA A 672 -5.86 -4.12 25.63
CA ALA A 672 -4.89 -5.13 25.98
C ALA A 672 -5.48 -6.23 26.85
N SER A 673 -5.10 -7.46 26.56
CA SER A 673 -5.35 -8.67 27.33
C SER A 673 -4.10 -9.09 28.11
N GLU A 674 -4.19 -10.14 28.89
CA GLU A 674 -3.01 -10.75 29.53
C GLU A 674 -2.04 -11.41 28.54
N CYS A 675 -2.47 -11.62 27.29
CA CYS A 675 -1.65 -12.14 26.20
C CYS A 675 -1.08 -11.02 25.32
N SER A 676 -1.27 -9.74 25.66
CA SER A 676 -0.78 -8.60 24.89
C SER A 676 0.63 -8.19 25.31
N LEU A 677 1.33 -7.49 24.40
CA LEU A 677 2.61 -6.83 24.63
C LEU A 677 2.44 -5.32 24.60
N ILE A 678 2.86 -4.62 25.67
CA ILE A 678 2.80 -3.17 25.79
C ILE A 678 4.21 -2.59 25.85
N LEU A 679 4.48 -1.58 25.06
CA LEU A 679 5.77 -0.89 24.97
C LEU A 679 5.56 0.62 25.11
N PHE A 680 5.81 1.16 26.32
CA PHE A 680 5.64 2.58 26.61
C PHE A 680 6.99 3.24 26.84
N ASP A 681 7.31 4.23 26.01
CA ASP A 681 8.55 5.00 26.06
C ASP A 681 8.26 6.44 26.48
N GLU A 682 8.75 6.79 27.67
CA GLU A 682 8.71 8.14 28.23
C GLU A 682 7.30 8.74 28.37
N LEU A 683 6.33 7.94 28.78
CA LEU A 683 4.94 8.36 28.96
C LEU A 683 4.86 9.43 30.09
N GLY A 684 4.06 10.51 29.86
CA GLY A 684 3.84 11.60 30.80
C GLY A 684 4.76 12.81 30.60
N ARG A 685 5.58 12.86 29.56
CA ARG A 685 6.49 13.99 29.30
C ARG A 685 5.81 15.27 28.80
N GLY A 686 4.62 15.15 28.23
CA GLY A 686 3.91 16.28 27.60
C GLY A 686 3.19 17.21 28.56
N THR A 687 3.35 17.04 29.89
CA THR A 687 2.66 17.82 30.94
C THR A 687 3.62 18.19 32.08
N ALA A 688 3.09 18.78 33.17
CA ALA A 688 3.89 19.08 34.36
C ALA A 688 4.47 17.78 34.98
N THR A 689 5.70 17.87 35.51
CA THR A 689 6.47 16.68 35.96
C THR A 689 5.70 15.79 36.93
N TYR A 690 5.04 16.38 37.95
CA TYR A 690 4.27 15.60 38.94
C TYR A 690 3.01 14.97 38.35
N ASP A 691 2.32 15.66 37.44
CA ASP A 691 1.12 15.10 36.80
C ASP A 691 1.52 13.94 35.88
N GLY A 692 2.59 14.09 35.09
CA GLY A 692 3.14 13.06 34.22
C GLY A 692 3.58 11.83 35.02
N MET A 693 4.28 12.03 36.16
CA MET A 693 4.69 10.96 37.06
C MET A 693 3.49 10.23 37.70
N ALA A 694 2.49 10.97 38.17
CA ALA A 694 1.29 10.39 38.79
C ALA A 694 0.52 9.55 37.78
N LEU A 695 0.34 10.02 36.56
CA LEU A 695 -0.29 9.28 35.47
C LEU A 695 0.51 8.01 35.10
N ALA A 696 1.83 8.12 34.96
CA ALA A 696 2.69 6.98 34.64
C ALA A 696 2.61 5.91 35.74
N GLN A 697 2.66 6.31 37.02
CA GLN A 697 2.49 5.40 38.14
C GLN A 697 1.13 4.71 38.09
N ALA A 698 0.04 5.46 37.98
CA ALA A 698 -1.32 4.90 37.96
C ALA A 698 -1.52 3.91 36.80
N ILE A 699 -0.92 4.19 35.62
CA ILE A 699 -0.94 3.31 34.45
C ILE A 699 -0.17 2.01 34.74
N ILE A 700 1.02 2.09 35.34
CA ILE A 700 1.81 0.92 35.71
C ILE A 700 1.03 0.05 36.71
N GLU A 701 0.44 0.66 37.76
CA GLU A 701 -0.39 -0.04 38.76
C GLU A 701 -1.61 -0.70 38.12
N TYR A 702 -2.29 -0.01 37.22
CA TYR A 702 -3.43 -0.56 36.47
C TYR A 702 -3.05 -1.76 35.60
N ILE A 703 -1.93 -1.68 34.85
CA ILE A 703 -1.44 -2.78 34.06
C ILE A 703 -1.09 -3.97 34.97
N HIS A 704 -0.38 -3.75 36.06
CA HIS A 704 0.01 -4.78 37.00
C HIS A 704 -1.19 -5.51 37.61
N ASP A 705 -2.22 -4.78 38.05
CA ASP A 705 -3.32 -5.34 38.80
C ASP A 705 -4.45 -5.89 37.94
N ARG A 706 -4.71 -5.21 36.81
CA ARG A 706 -5.88 -5.47 35.95
C ARG A 706 -5.52 -6.19 34.65
N THR A 707 -4.71 -5.58 33.82
CA THR A 707 -4.41 -6.08 32.46
C THR A 707 -3.47 -7.29 32.51
N LYS A 708 -2.43 -7.22 33.31
CA LYS A 708 -1.38 -8.26 33.46
C LYS A 708 -0.64 -8.54 32.17
N ALA A 709 -0.66 -7.61 31.20
CA ALA A 709 0.06 -7.74 29.94
C ALA A 709 1.58 -7.69 30.16
N LYS A 710 2.35 -8.37 29.29
CA LYS A 710 3.79 -8.24 29.30
C LYS A 710 4.16 -6.84 28.83
N THR A 711 4.88 -6.08 29.69
CA THR A 711 5.09 -4.65 29.49
C THR A 711 6.54 -4.26 29.63
N LEU A 712 7.09 -3.52 28.67
CA LEU A 712 8.30 -2.75 28.82
C LEU A 712 7.95 -1.27 28.96
N PHE A 713 8.30 -0.67 30.08
CA PHE A 713 7.99 0.71 30.41
C PHE A 713 9.30 1.49 30.61
N ALA A 714 9.67 2.31 29.62
CA ALA A 714 10.84 3.17 29.79
C ALA A 714 10.44 4.53 30.36
N THR A 715 11.19 5.01 31.34
CA THR A 715 10.89 6.25 32.05
C THR A 715 12.16 7.01 32.44
N HIS A 716 12.01 8.33 32.63
CA HIS A 716 12.99 9.20 33.26
C HIS A 716 12.66 9.51 34.74
N TYR A 717 11.48 9.08 35.21
CA TYR A 717 11.07 9.27 36.59
C TYR A 717 11.74 8.19 37.46
N HIS A 718 12.81 8.55 38.16
CA HIS A 718 13.56 7.62 39.02
C HIS A 718 12.71 7.15 40.21
N GLU A 719 11.78 7.99 40.67
CA GLU A 719 10.87 7.70 41.76
C GLU A 719 9.99 6.48 41.48
N LEU A 720 9.67 6.21 40.23
CA LEU A 720 8.87 5.04 39.82
C LEU A 720 9.61 3.70 40.07
N THR A 721 10.94 3.72 40.24
CA THR A 721 11.70 2.51 40.54
C THR A 721 11.33 1.90 41.89
N ASP A 722 10.85 2.72 42.81
CA ASP A 722 10.38 2.28 44.13
C ASP A 722 9.13 1.41 44.05
N LEU A 723 8.39 1.44 42.94
CA LEU A 723 7.21 0.58 42.73
C LEU A 723 7.55 -0.91 42.78
N SER A 724 8.78 -1.32 42.47
CA SER A 724 9.24 -2.72 42.60
C SER A 724 9.15 -3.25 44.04
N LYS A 725 9.09 -2.37 45.05
CA LYS A 725 8.92 -2.76 46.46
C LYS A 725 7.48 -3.16 46.77
N SER A 726 6.50 -2.62 46.07
CA SER A 726 5.06 -2.81 46.25
C SER A 726 4.42 -3.71 45.22
N LEU A 727 4.90 -3.66 43.95
CA LEU A 727 4.38 -4.41 42.82
C LEU A 727 5.25 -5.64 42.57
N THR A 728 4.81 -6.79 43.03
CA THR A 728 5.60 -8.05 43.03
C THR A 728 5.97 -8.57 41.65
N ARG A 729 5.24 -8.19 40.60
CA ARG A 729 5.50 -8.59 39.21
C ARG A 729 6.16 -7.51 38.37
N LEU A 730 6.76 -6.50 39.02
CA LEU A 730 7.54 -5.46 38.36
C LEU A 730 9.02 -5.62 38.72
N GLU A 731 9.87 -5.65 37.69
CA GLU A 731 11.31 -5.67 37.79
C GLU A 731 11.91 -4.39 37.23
N ASN A 732 12.87 -3.83 37.98
CA ASN A 732 13.67 -2.70 37.46
C ASN A 732 14.85 -3.19 36.67
N VAL A 733 15.07 -2.56 35.51
CA VAL A 733 16.25 -2.73 34.69
C VAL A 733 16.79 -1.37 34.24
N HIS A 734 18.08 -1.29 33.98
CA HIS A 734 18.71 -0.05 33.52
C HIS A 734 19.70 -0.28 32.39
N VAL A 735 20.01 0.79 31.65
CA VAL A 735 21.07 0.75 30.66
C VAL A 735 22.40 0.97 31.35
N ALA A 736 23.29 0.00 31.27
CA ALA A 736 24.61 0.04 31.87
C ALA A 736 25.45 1.19 31.31
N THR A 737 26.13 1.90 32.20
CA THR A 737 27.03 2.99 31.88
C THR A 737 28.40 2.74 32.52
N LEU A 738 29.47 3.16 31.84
CA LEU A 738 30.81 3.13 32.36
C LEU A 738 31.29 4.56 32.53
N GLU A 739 31.60 4.92 33.77
CA GLU A 739 32.21 6.21 34.07
C GLU A 739 33.72 6.00 34.24
N ARG A 740 34.53 6.68 33.42
CA ARG A 740 35.97 6.63 33.48
C ARG A 740 36.54 8.03 33.22
N ASP A 741 37.36 8.54 34.16
CA ASP A 741 38.00 9.84 34.06
C ASP A 741 37.04 11.02 33.82
N GLY A 742 35.81 10.94 34.44
CA GLY A 742 34.75 11.94 34.25
C GLY A 742 34.11 11.96 32.86
N GLN A 743 34.35 10.90 32.09
CA GLN A 743 33.62 10.62 30.84
C GLN A 743 32.69 9.42 31.03
N VAL A 744 31.44 9.58 30.62
CA VAL A 744 30.42 8.51 30.62
C VAL A 744 30.35 7.90 29.24
N THR A 745 30.51 6.60 29.18
CA THR A 745 30.29 5.80 28.00
C THR A 745 29.05 4.91 28.18
N PHE A 746 28.07 4.99 27.27
CA PHE A 746 26.94 4.13 27.29
C PHE A 746 27.31 2.77 26.72
N LEU A 747 27.11 1.71 27.52
CA LEU A 747 27.43 0.35 27.08
C LEU A 747 26.32 -0.27 26.23
N HIS A 748 25.18 0.39 26.10
CA HIS A 748 23.98 -0.10 25.39
C HIS A 748 23.54 -1.50 25.86
N LYS A 749 23.91 -1.87 27.07
CA LYS A 749 23.58 -3.16 27.67
C LYS A 749 22.57 -2.96 28.81
N ILE A 750 21.55 -3.81 28.84
CA ILE A 750 20.54 -3.82 29.90
C ILE A 750 21.01 -4.71 31.02
N GLU A 751 20.95 -4.20 32.25
CA GLU A 751 21.30 -4.89 33.48
C GLU A 751 20.17 -4.76 34.51
N ALA A 752 20.07 -5.73 35.44
CA ALA A 752 19.04 -5.76 36.48
C ALA A 752 19.26 -4.63 37.50
N GLY A 753 18.17 -4.15 38.06
CA GLY A 753 18.17 -3.07 39.07
C GLY A 753 17.90 -1.68 38.51
N PRO A 754 17.66 -0.68 39.37
CA PRO A 754 17.50 0.71 38.97
C PRO A 754 18.82 1.36 38.54
N ALA A 755 18.78 2.46 37.77
CA ALA A 755 19.95 3.28 37.52
C ALA A 755 20.37 4.08 38.77
N ASP A 756 21.66 4.15 39.06
CA ASP A 756 22.17 4.81 40.28
C ASP A 756 22.09 6.34 40.25
N LYS A 757 22.10 6.97 39.06
CA LYS A 757 22.16 8.45 38.88
C LYS A 757 21.50 8.90 37.57
N SER A 758 21.11 10.18 37.51
CA SER A 758 20.75 10.85 36.28
C SER A 758 22.02 11.26 35.50
N TYR A 759 22.01 11.09 34.18
CA TYR A 759 23.18 11.40 33.32
C TYR A 759 22.93 12.58 32.36
N GLY A 760 21.90 13.39 32.60
CA GLY A 760 21.51 14.51 31.71
C GLY A 760 22.65 15.49 31.41
N ILE A 761 23.38 15.89 32.46
CA ILE A 761 24.54 16.84 32.35
C ILE A 761 25.68 16.19 31.55
N HIS A 762 25.88 14.86 31.70
CA HIS A 762 26.93 14.16 30.94
C HIS A 762 26.58 14.07 29.45
N VAL A 763 25.31 13.87 29.11
CA VAL A 763 24.84 13.94 27.71
C VAL A 763 25.04 15.34 27.14
N ALA A 764 24.76 16.40 27.91
CA ALA A 764 25.00 17.77 27.50
C ALA A 764 26.50 18.05 27.24
N LYS A 765 27.39 17.44 28.04
CA LYS A 765 28.84 17.47 27.82
C LYS A 765 29.28 16.80 26.53
N ILE A 766 28.71 15.63 26.23
CA ILE A 766 28.92 14.90 24.96
C ILE A 766 28.43 15.73 23.76
N ALA A 767 27.32 16.46 23.93
CA ALA A 767 26.77 17.36 22.92
C ALA A 767 27.61 18.64 22.71
N GLY A 768 28.66 18.86 23.50
CA GLY A 768 29.60 19.97 23.34
C GLY A 768 29.11 21.29 23.95
N LEU A 769 28.25 21.26 24.97
CA LEU A 769 27.84 22.47 25.67
C LEU A 769 29.04 23.08 26.44
N PRO A 770 29.10 24.45 26.62
CA PRO A 770 30.19 25.14 27.31
C PRO A 770 30.39 24.62 28.75
N THR A 771 31.64 24.48 29.14
CA THR A 771 32.04 23.94 30.46
C THR A 771 31.51 24.71 31.64
N ASP A 772 31.44 26.04 31.52
CA ASP A 772 30.93 26.93 32.55
C ASP A 772 29.44 26.72 32.82
N LEU A 773 28.67 26.51 31.74
CA LEU A 773 27.25 26.17 31.80
C LEU A 773 27.05 24.82 32.49
N LEU A 774 27.87 23.81 32.10
CA LEU A 774 27.82 22.47 32.69
C LEU A 774 28.13 22.46 34.18
N SER A 775 29.18 23.18 34.60
CA SER A 775 29.52 23.33 36.02
C SER A 775 28.40 24.00 36.83
N ARG A 776 27.74 24.99 36.23
CA ARG A 776 26.60 25.64 36.90
C ARG A 776 25.40 24.70 37.00
N ALA A 777 25.11 23.92 35.94
CA ALA A 777 24.05 22.92 35.91
C ALA A 777 24.27 21.83 36.97
N ASP A 778 25.51 21.38 37.14
CA ASP A 778 25.89 20.37 38.14
C ASP A 778 25.69 20.89 39.58
N THR A 779 26.05 22.14 39.84
CA THR A 779 25.77 22.82 41.13
C THR A 779 24.26 22.87 41.41
N ILE A 780 23.46 23.27 40.41
CA ILE A 780 21.99 23.35 40.55
C ILE A 780 21.38 21.96 40.80
N LEU A 781 21.86 20.95 40.08
CA LEU A 781 21.38 19.58 40.27
C LEU A 781 21.63 19.09 41.69
N THR A 782 22.85 19.29 42.21
CA THR A 782 23.20 18.90 43.59
C THR A 782 22.32 19.60 44.62
N ASP A 783 22.03 20.91 44.42
CA ASP A 783 21.14 21.67 45.29
C ASP A 783 19.68 21.15 45.27
N LEU A 784 19.21 20.70 44.09
CA LEU A 784 17.83 20.17 43.93
C LEU A 784 17.72 18.77 44.55
N GLU A 785 18.67 17.88 44.33
CA GLU A 785 18.71 16.54 44.91
C GLU A 785 18.81 16.62 46.44
N GLY A 786 19.61 17.53 47.01
CA GLY A 786 19.71 17.73 48.45
C GLY A 786 18.44 18.29 49.12
N ARG A 787 17.54 18.95 48.37
CA ARG A 787 16.25 19.41 48.87
C ARG A 787 15.19 18.27 48.89
N GLU A 788 15.29 17.33 47.98
CA GLU A 788 14.39 16.18 47.93
C GLU A 788 14.70 15.20 49.07
N ASP A 789 15.97 14.92 49.35
CA ASP A 789 16.38 14.08 50.48
C ASP A 789 15.91 14.67 51.82
N GLN A 790 15.89 15.98 52.02
CA GLN A 790 15.36 16.62 53.20
C GLN A 790 13.84 16.49 53.36
N LYS A 791 13.07 16.52 52.23
CA LYS A 791 11.61 16.25 52.27
C LYS A 791 11.28 14.80 52.55
N ALA A 792 12.06 13.86 52.06
CA ALA A 792 11.86 12.43 52.35
C ALA A 792 12.11 12.12 53.83
N ILE A 793 13.10 12.76 54.46
CA ILE A 793 13.38 12.59 55.90
C ILE A 793 12.25 13.18 56.77
N PHE A 794 11.63 14.31 56.37
CA PHE A 794 10.51 14.92 57.09
C PHE A 794 9.20 14.13 57.01
N ASN A 795 9.00 13.33 55.95
CA ASN A 795 7.81 12.51 55.75
C ASN A 795 7.90 11.14 56.45
N SER A 796 9.11 10.63 56.69
CA SER A 796 9.31 9.35 57.42
C SER A 796 8.95 9.42 58.91
N ASP A 797 8.92 10.63 59.52
CA ASP A 797 8.59 10.81 60.93
C ASP A 797 7.06 10.94 61.22
N LYS A 798 6.20 10.88 60.21
CA LYS A 798 4.72 11.01 60.37
C LYS A 798 3.94 9.70 60.24
N SER A 799 4.58 8.54 60.10
CA SER A 799 3.90 7.27 59.94
C SER A 799 3.90 6.42 61.25
N GLN A 800 3.59 7.02 62.38
CA GLN A 800 3.11 6.28 63.59
C GLN A 800 1.87 6.94 64.15
N GLY A 801 0.72 6.36 63.90
CA GLY A 801 -0.49 6.69 64.66
C GLY A 801 -1.78 6.58 63.88
N THR A 802 -2.43 5.47 64.12
CA THR A 802 -3.86 5.30 64.25
C THR A 802 -4.64 4.65 63.10
N LEU A 803 -4.82 3.34 63.26
CA LEU A 803 -5.92 2.55 62.69
C LEU A 803 -7.30 3.15 63.04
N LEU A 804 -8.14 3.41 62.02
CA LEU A 804 -9.58 3.40 62.16
C LEU A 804 -10.30 2.97 60.86
N ARG A 805 -10.90 1.81 60.98
CA ARG A 805 -12.17 1.32 60.39
C ARG A 805 -12.52 1.56 58.93
N GLN A 806 -12.68 0.45 58.27
CA GLN A 806 -13.48 0.18 57.07
C GLN A 806 -14.95 0.56 57.31
N ASP A 807 -15.52 1.26 56.30
CA ASP A 807 -16.92 1.11 55.95
C ASP A 807 -17.05 1.20 54.41
N PRO A 808 -17.91 0.41 53.79
CA PRO A 808 -17.91 0.22 52.32
C PRO A 808 -18.95 1.13 51.67
N MET A 809 -18.71 1.41 50.38
CA MET A 809 -19.62 2.11 49.50
C MET A 809 -19.72 3.64 49.65
N GLY A 810 -18.87 4.34 48.95
CA GLY A 810 -19.01 5.75 48.66
C GLY A 810 -18.44 6.05 47.27
N GLN A 811 -19.33 6.42 46.41
CA GLN A 811 -19.12 6.96 45.11
C GLN A 811 -18.01 8.04 45.13
N LEU A 812 -16.93 7.88 44.36
CA LEU A 812 -15.91 8.91 44.21
C LEU A 812 -16.52 10.09 43.44
N ASP A 813 -16.98 11.09 44.17
CA ASP A 813 -17.22 12.43 43.62
C ASP A 813 -15.86 13.09 43.36
N LEU A 814 -15.47 13.15 42.09
CA LEU A 814 -14.22 13.73 41.63
C LEU A 814 -14.35 15.22 41.30
N PHE A 815 -15.26 15.96 41.97
CA PHE A 815 -15.40 17.39 41.71
C PHE A 815 -15.51 18.19 42.99
N THR A 816 -14.58 19.10 43.15
CA THR A 816 -14.67 20.42 43.74
C THR A 816 -14.66 20.57 45.23
N ALA A 817 -13.52 21.00 45.76
CA ALA A 817 -13.62 22.12 46.70
C ALA A 817 -13.95 23.35 45.83
N GLU A 818 -15.21 23.76 45.75
CA GLU A 818 -15.58 25.04 45.14
C GLU A 818 -14.89 26.17 45.91
N HIS A 819 -14.25 27.07 45.17
CA HIS A 819 -13.59 28.23 45.76
C HIS A 819 -14.65 29.04 46.60
N PRO A 820 -14.35 29.47 47.85
CA PRO A 820 -15.30 30.17 48.71
C PRO A 820 -16.01 31.35 48.05
N VAL A 821 -15.37 31.98 47.09
CA VAL A 821 -15.92 33.04 46.24
C VAL A 821 -17.14 32.59 45.42
N LEU A 822 -17.19 31.37 44.96
CA LEU A 822 -18.31 30.83 44.17
C LEU A 822 -19.53 30.56 45.10
N GLU A 823 -19.29 30.12 46.32
CA GLU A 823 -20.35 29.89 47.30
C GLU A 823 -20.99 31.21 47.72
N THR A 824 -20.18 32.25 47.92
CA THR A 824 -20.64 33.60 48.23
C THR A 824 -21.44 34.18 47.06
N LEU A 825 -20.99 34.03 45.82
CA LEU A 825 -21.71 34.49 44.63
C LEU A 825 -23.06 33.81 44.42
N ARG A 826 -23.19 32.51 44.72
CA ARG A 826 -24.46 31.78 44.64
C ARG A 826 -25.48 32.20 45.70
N GLY A 827 -25.01 32.63 46.87
CA GLY A 827 -25.88 33.09 47.96
C GLY A 827 -26.45 34.51 47.81
N LEU A 828 -26.04 35.26 46.78
CA LEU A 828 -26.42 36.65 46.58
C LEU A 828 -27.85 36.82 46.02
N ASN A 829 -28.64 37.65 46.66
CA ASN A 829 -29.94 38.08 46.15
C ASN A 829 -29.79 39.44 45.42
N LEU A 830 -29.58 39.36 44.11
CA LEU A 830 -29.34 40.55 43.27
C LEU A 830 -30.47 41.56 43.26
N ASN A 831 -31.70 41.16 43.62
CA ASN A 831 -32.87 42.07 43.68
C ASN A 831 -32.91 42.94 44.92
N GLN A 832 -32.05 42.70 45.92
CA GLN A 832 -31.98 43.43 47.17
C GLN A 832 -30.68 44.25 47.27
N MET A 833 -29.83 44.28 46.26
CA MET A 833 -28.57 45.01 46.26
C MET A 833 -28.64 46.30 45.42
N THR A 834 -28.02 47.37 45.94
CA THR A 834 -27.83 48.54 45.12
C THR A 834 -26.61 48.37 44.20
N PRO A 835 -26.53 49.11 43.06
CA PRO A 835 -25.40 49.02 42.16
C PRO A 835 -24.04 49.27 42.87
N MET A 836 -24.03 50.09 43.89
CA MET A 836 -22.82 50.41 44.69
C MET A 836 -22.40 49.26 45.59
N ASP A 837 -23.36 48.58 46.19
CA ASP A 837 -23.09 47.38 47.01
C ASP A 837 -22.58 46.23 46.16
N ALA A 838 -23.07 46.08 44.93
CA ALA A 838 -22.60 45.05 44.01
C ALA A 838 -21.13 45.30 43.54
N LEU A 839 -20.79 46.58 43.29
CA LEU A 839 -19.42 46.96 42.94
C LEU A 839 -18.41 46.76 44.08
N LEU A 840 -18.79 47.09 45.30
CA LEU A 840 -17.97 46.90 46.50
C LEU A 840 -17.74 45.41 46.78
N LEU A 841 -18.79 44.59 46.66
CA LEU A 841 -18.71 43.18 46.85
C LEU A 841 -17.85 42.48 45.78
N LEU A 842 -18.01 42.91 44.50
CA LEU A 842 -17.14 42.39 43.40
C LEU A 842 -15.67 42.78 43.62
N SER A 843 -15.39 44.00 44.15
CA SER A 843 -14.02 44.39 44.47
C SER A 843 -13.43 43.61 45.63
N ASP A 844 -14.23 43.19 46.58
CA ASP A 844 -13.77 42.37 47.71
C ASP A 844 -13.57 40.89 47.28
N LEU A 845 -14.49 40.34 46.51
CA LEU A 845 -14.34 38.99 45.92
C LEU A 845 -13.13 38.89 44.98
N GLN A 846 -12.75 40.00 44.31
CA GLN A 846 -11.55 40.06 43.45
C GLN A 846 -10.25 40.07 44.28
N LYS A 847 -10.26 40.44 45.54
CA LYS A 847 -9.09 40.36 46.42
C LYS A 847 -8.93 38.98 47.04
N ASP A 848 -10.01 38.19 47.09
CA ASP A 848 -10.06 36.85 47.65
C ASP A 848 -9.85 35.75 46.55
N LEU A 849 -9.75 36.13 45.28
CA LEU A 849 -9.32 35.36 44.17
C LEU A 849 -7.79 35.45 43.95
#